data_c970d93f65f7d220f09f970920284746
#
_entry.id   c970d93f65f7d220f09f970920284746
#
_cell.length_a   1.000
_cell.length_b   1.000
_cell.length_c   1.000
_cell.angle_alpha   90.00
_cell.angle_beta   90.00
_cell.angle_gamma   90.00
#
_symmetry.space_group_name_H-M   'P 1'
#
loop_
_entity.id
_entity.type
_entity.pdbx_description
1 polymer ?
#
loop_
_entity_poly.entity_id
_entity_poly.type
_entity_poly.pdbx_seq_one_letter_code
_entity_poly.pdbx_strand_id
1 'polypeptide(L)'
;MQKIIGRVSRRVWNLAGEVMHYRKPDLSKAGYVRAFPHQHVVETVRHQLSKSRPLSGTGVIKDDYLDVAEGIARFFAKYQRETGEIIDPIDQIEHQYSTPCFALLVALLHKHDRAPDLIGYAWNALLAASNAICHTRAAENHGDFYLFNLVQALDILQEIYPSDIRIGVAEGRIRKVIATDAYRCLLTPQRRRLDNWNVIASCGEVLREQAGLGNGGFHDRHLEQQLLHFTEDGMYVDPKSPMIYDLYSRFFLEVTLQGQYAGRHRDAINLMLERGAYMSLLMQSPAGVAPSGGEAKQHTWADIQQIPVFEIAARRCESRGDYVYAKAFKRGAHLAFASTIRWMRTSGDLHVVKNHMHPENRHGYESYSHHSQYSLLSAIMLALAADFSDESIDEGPTPCEAGSYTLDIPAFHKVIANHHGTGIVIDTKAETRYDGTGLLRVHQAGGDPILGPNDVPPADDYPMNIGVAWREFPGGDWVHLASHGQHTDIKTKLAASDSSDGIRTITMVYTIPSSGHTITERYELALTGVNVSINVDGAVDALTLTYPCHVSDGKLFPQILIEGTVLQMSIDGTMRTFSIISPGAAPLAIQGEKVAYRNGYVQCVTSTIPGRAIQYSLMEGSLSALAGFGVGRVVNQLSNNI
;
A
#
# COMPACT_ATOMS: atom_id res chain seq x y z
N MET A 1 36.15 5.52 29.56
CA MET A 1 35.68 4.52 30.50
C MET A 1 34.16 4.49 30.64
N GLN A 2 33.44 5.59 30.92
CA GLN A 2 31.96 5.63 31.02
C GLN A 2 31.23 5.16 29.77
N LYS A 3 31.69 5.50 28.55
CA LYS A 3 31.11 5.01 27.29
C LYS A 3 31.29 3.50 27.07
N ILE A 4 32.38 2.91 27.59
CA ILE A 4 32.64 1.46 27.51
C ILE A 4 31.73 0.72 28.48
N ILE A 5 31.63 1.23 29.72
CA ILE A 5 30.74 0.67 30.75
C ILE A 5 29.27 0.73 30.31
N GLY A 6 28.85 1.84 29.68
CA GLY A 6 27.49 1.97 29.11
C GLY A 6 27.21 0.98 27.97
N ARG A 7 28.19 0.68 27.11
CA ARG A 7 28.07 -0.34 26.06
C ARG A 7 28.01 -1.76 26.63
N VAL A 8 28.83 -2.08 27.59
CA VAL A 8 28.84 -3.42 28.23
C VAL A 8 27.53 -3.66 28.99
N SER A 9 27.06 -2.69 29.77
CA SER A 9 25.78 -2.81 30.48
C SER A 9 24.59 -2.95 29.50
N ARG A 10 24.57 -2.19 28.40
CA ARG A 10 23.54 -2.30 27.36
C ARG A 10 23.55 -3.67 26.68
N ARG A 11 24.74 -4.22 26.39
CA ARG A 11 24.94 -5.54 25.80
C ARG A 11 24.44 -6.67 26.71
N VAL A 12 24.74 -6.61 27.98
CA VAL A 12 24.27 -7.58 28.99
C VAL A 12 22.75 -7.50 29.14
N TRP A 13 22.16 -6.30 29.16
CA TRP A 13 20.74 -6.09 29.20
C TRP A 13 20.04 -6.62 27.94
N ASN A 14 20.61 -6.41 26.77
CA ASN A 14 20.05 -6.86 25.50
C ASN A 14 20.11 -8.39 25.37
N LEU A 15 21.24 -9.02 25.73
CA LEU A 15 21.39 -10.48 25.80
C LEU A 15 20.44 -11.12 26.83
N ALA A 16 20.32 -10.53 28.00
CA ALA A 16 19.36 -11.00 29.02
C ALA A 16 17.92 -10.82 28.55
N GLY A 17 17.62 -9.73 27.85
CA GLY A 17 16.31 -9.51 27.21
C GLY A 17 16.00 -10.55 26.13
N GLU A 18 16.96 -10.87 25.27
CA GLU A 18 16.81 -11.91 24.25
C GLU A 18 16.55 -13.29 24.87
N VAL A 19 17.28 -13.64 25.91
CA VAL A 19 17.14 -14.94 26.60
C VAL A 19 15.86 -15.02 27.44
N MET A 20 15.49 -13.94 28.13
CA MET A 20 14.31 -13.92 29.01
C MET A 20 12.98 -13.73 28.28
N HIS A 21 12.98 -13.13 27.08
CA HIS A 21 11.77 -12.84 26.34
C HIS A 21 11.53 -13.74 25.12
N TYR A 22 12.52 -14.54 24.71
CA TYR A 22 12.31 -15.55 23.68
C TYR A 22 11.48 -16.71 24.26
N ARG A 23 10.19 -16.67 24.01
CA ARG A 23 9.33 -17.85 24.13
C ARG A 23 9.25 -18.50 22.75
N LYS A 24 9.59 -19.80 22.68
CA LYS A 24 9.38 -20.56 21.45
C LYS A 24 7.91 -20.42 21.05
N PRO A 25 7.60 -19.91 19.85
CA PRO A 25 6.22 -19.72 19.44
C PRO A 25 5.49 -21.07 19.27
N ASP A 26 4.20 -21.06 19.56
CA ASP A 26 3.32 -22.21 19.26
C ASP A 26 2.91 -22.14 17.78
N LEU A 27 3.70 -22.76 16.92
CA LEU A 27 3.49 -22.75 15.48
C LEU A 27 2.24 -23.53 15.03
N SER A 28 1.58 -24.29 15.93
CA SER A 28 0.28 -24.90 15.61
C SER A 28 -0.82 -23.87 15.35
N LYS A 29 -0.59 -22.61 15.75
CA LYS A 29 -1.49 -21.46 15.53
C LYS A 29 -1.14 -20.63 14.31
N ALA A 30 -0.02 -20.91 13.64
CA ALA A 30 0.41 -20.17 12.48
C ALA A 30 -0.53 -20.38 11.28
N GLY A 31 -0.65 -19.34 10.43
CA GLY A 31 -1.56 -19.37 9.29
C GLY A 31 -1.26 -20.49 8.30
N TYR A 32 0.01 -20.85 8.11
CA TYR A 32 0.41 -21.88 7.14
C TYR A 32 -0.10 -23.31 7.47
N VAL A 33 -0.45 -23.60 8.73
CA VAL A 33 -1.01 -24.90 9.12
C VAL A 33 -2.50 -25.01 8.87
N ARG A 34 -3.15 -23.92 8.48
CA ARG A 34 -4.59 -23.85 8.22
C ARG A 34 -4.87 -23.85 6.71
N ALA A 35 -6.11 -24.21 6.35
CA ALA A 35 -6.56 -24.10 4.96
C ALA A 35 -6.56 -22.64 4.50
N PHE A 36 -6.33 -22.43 3.21
CA PHE A 36 -6.43 -21.10 2.59
C PHE A 36 -7.91 -20.73 2.39
N PRO A 37 -8.46 -19.76 3.14
CA PRO A 37 -9.89 -19.44 3.09
C PRO A 37 -10.38 -19.02 1.71
N HIS A 38 -9.57 -18.26 0.98
CA HIS A 38 -9.91 -17.73 -0.33
C HIS A 38 -9.45 -18.62 -1.52
N GLN A 39 -9.04 -19.88 -1.28
CA GLN A 39 -8.66 -20.81 -2.34
C GLN A 39 -9.75 -20.92 -3.42
N HIS A 40 -11.02 -21.02 -3.01
CA HIS A 40 -12.15 -21.12 -3.92
C HIS A 40 -12.34 -19.84 -4.79
N VAL A 41 -12.01 -18.66 -4.25
CA VAL A 41 -12.03 -17.39 -5.00
C VAL A 41 -10.93 -17.42 -6.05
N VAL A 42 -9.72 -17.82 -5.69
CA VAL A 42 -8.58 -17.96 -6.61
C VAL A 42 -8.93 -18.89 -7.78
N GLU A 43 -9.55 -20.04 -7.51
CA GLU A 43 -9.94 -20.99 -8.54
C GLU A 43 -11.07 -20.47 -9.45
N THR A 44 -12.07 -19.83 -8.84
CA THR A 44 -13.18 -19.21 -9.58
C THR A 44 -12.69 -18.12 -10.51
N VAL A 45 -11.82 -17.23 -10.01
CA VAL A 45 -11.23 -16.14 -10.78
C VAL A 45 -10.32 -16.69 -11.88
N ARG A 46 -9.50 -17.72 -11.63
CA ARG A 46 -8.72 -18.41 -12.68
C ARG A 46 -9.60 -18.84 -13.84
N HIS A 47 -10.75 -19.45 -13.55
CA HIS A 47 -11.69 -19.87 -14.57
C HIS A 47 -12.29 -18.69 -15.34
N GLN A 48 -12.60 -17.58 -14.66
CA GLN A 48 -13.09 -16.36 -15.30
C GLN A 48 -12.02 -15.76 -16.23
N LEU A 49 -10.79 -15.63 -15.75
CA LEU A 49 -9.66 -15.09 -16.52
C LEU A 49 -9.37 -15.94 -17.76
N SER A 50 -9.40 -17.27 -17.64
CA SER A 50 -9.17 -18.18 -18.78
C SER A 50 -10.20 -18.06 -19.91
N LYS A 51 -11.38 -17.51 -19.60
CA LYS A 51 -12.47 -17.29 -20.56
C LYS A 51 -12.61 -15.83 -21.01
N SER A 52 -11.88 -14.92 -20.40
CA SER A 52 -11.95 -13.51 -20.72
C SER A 52 -11.30 -13.23 -22.08
N ARG A 53 -11.72 -12.11 -22.69
CA ARG A 53 -11.11 -11.65 -23.93
C ARG A 53 -9.71 -11.10 -23.65
N PRO A 54 -8.75 -11.30 -24.56
CA PRO A 54 -7.46 -10.62 -24.47
C PRO A 54 -7.68 -9.10 -24.40
N LEU A 55 -6.90 -8.45 -23.55
CA LEU A 55 -6.84 -7.01 -23.44
C LEU A 55 -5.60 -6.51 -24.20
N SER A 56 -5.63 -5.24 -24.60
CA SER A 56 -4.43 -4.58 -25.12
C SER A 56 -3.34 -4.57 -24.05
N GLY A 57 -2.10 -4.84 -24.44
CA GLY A 57 -0.95 -4.73 -23.54
C GLY A 57 -0.79 -3.29 -23.03
N THR A 58 -0.21 -3.15 -21.84
CA THR A 58 0.10 -1.83 -21.26
C THR A 58 1.24 -1.14 -22.00
N GLY A 59 2.09 -1.90 -22.67
CA GLY A 59 3.32 -1.44 -23.32
C GLY A 59 4.49 -1.24 -22.35
N VAL A 60 4.32 -1.53 -21.08
CA VAL A 60 5.37 -1.46 -20.07
C VAL A 60 6.35 -2.61 -20.25
N ILE A 61 7.63 -2.32 -20.15
CA ILE A 61 8.75 -3.27 -20.19
C ILE A 61 9.68 -3.05 -19.00
N LYS A 62 10.57 -3.99 -18.72
CA LYS A 62 11.52 -3.86 -17.58
C LYS A 62 12.39 -2.62 -17.64
N ASP A 63 12.72 -2.13 -18.85
CA ASP A 63 13.55 -0.93 -19.03
C ASP A 63 12.84 0.33 -18.52
N ASP A 64 11.50 0.38 -18.55
CA ASP A 64 10.74 1.49 -17.97
C ASP A 64 10.94 1.57 -16.45
N TYR A 65 11.04 0.41 -15.76
CA TYR A 65 11.37 0.37 -14.33
C TYR A 65 12.76 0.95 -14.07
N LEU A 66 13.72 0.60 -14.91
CA LEU A 66 15.10 1.09 -14.79
C LEU A 66 15.20 2.58 -15.11
N ASP A 67 14.44 3.10 -16.08
CA ASP A 67 14.43 4.53 -16.42
C ASP A 67 13.98 5.39 -15.24
N VAL A 68 12.92 4.97 -14.55
CA VAL A 68 12.45 5.66 -13.33
C VAL A 68 13.46 5.54 -12.21
N ALA A 69 14.00 4.34 -11.97
CA ALA A 69 14.99 4.08 -10.94
C ALA A 69 16.28 4.89 -11.17
N GLU A 70 16.74 5.00 -12.43
CA GLU A 70 17.90 5.82 -12.82
C GLU A 70 17.64 7.31 -12.61
N GLY A 71 16.46 7.81 -12.96
CA GLY A 71 16.06 9.19 -12.72
C GLY A 71 16.20 9.57 -11.24
N ILE A 72 15.70 8.70 -10.35
CA ILE A 72 15.79 8.89 -8.90
C ILE A 72 17.26 8.83 -8.43
N ALA A 73 18.05 7.85 -8.93
CA ALA A 73 19.46 7.73 -8.59
C ALA A 73 20.24 9.00 -8.97
N ARG A 74 20.03 9.52 -10.20
CA ARG A 74 20.67 10.75 -10.67
C ARG A 74 20.24 12.00 -9.89
N PHE A 75 18.99 12.03 -9.44
CA PHE A 75 18.53 13.10 -8.56
C PHE A 75 19.28 13.09 -7.23
N PHE A 76 19.32 11.96 -6.52
CA PHE A 76 19.93 11.87 -5.19
C PHE A 76 21.46 11.83 -5.20
N ALA A 77 22.12 11.47 -6.29
CA ALA A 77 23.57 11.58 -6.43
C ALA A 77 24.08 13.00 -6.17
N LYS A 78 23.27 14.03 -6.47
CA LYS A 78 23.59 15.45 -6.23
C LYS A 78 23.61 15.80 -4.73
N TYR A 79 23.02 14.97 -3.89
CA TYR A 79 22.91 15.16 -2.44
C TYR A 79 23.80 14.20 -1.65
N GLN A 80 24.76 13.53 -2.31
CA GLN A 80 25.76 12.75 -1.62
C GLN A 80 26.84 13.65 -1.04
N ARG A 81 27.12 13.50 0.26
CA ARG A 81 28.28 14.15 0.90
C ARG A 81 29.61 13.51 0.45
N GLU A 82 30.70 14.22 0.61
CA GLU A 82 32.05 13.69 0.38
C GLU A 82 32.36 12.44 1.22
N THR A 83 31.74 12.33 2.37
CA THR A 83 31.83 11.18 3.28
C THR A 83 30.98 9.98 2.86
N GLY A 84 30.10 10.15 1.86
CA GLY A 84 29.33 9.11 1.18
C GLY A 84 27.85 9.00 1.59
N GLU A 85 27.41 9.71 2.63
CA GLU A 85 26.01 9.69 3.06
C GLU A 85 25.12 10.44 2.09
N ILE A 86 23.89 9.94 1.87
CA ILE A 86 22.84 10.62 1.09
C ILE A 86 22.02 11.50 2.04
N ILE A 87 21.99 12.77 1.74
CA ILE A 87 21.30 13.78 2.53
C ILE A 87 19.94 14.11 1.91
N ASP A 88 18.92 14.14 2.75
CA ASP A 88 17.60 14.57 2.31
C ASP A 88 17.65 16.04 1.85
N PRO A 89 17.15 16.36 0.62
CA PRO A 89 17.21 17.74 0.11
C PRO A 89 16.37 18.73 0.92
N ILE A 90 15.40 18.26 1.71
CA ILE A 90 14.50 19.10 2.51
C ILE A 90 15.05 19.31 3.90
N ASP A 91 15.41 18.23 4.59
CA ASP A 91 15.84 18.25 5.99
C ASP A 91 17.33 18.50 6.16
N GLN A 92 18.12 18.36 5.09
CA GLN A 92 19.57 18.52 5.08
C GLN A 92 20.32 17.55 6.01
N ILE A 93 19.71 16.42 6.35
CA ILE A 93 20.28 15.34 7.15
C ILE A 93 20.07 13.98 6.45
N GLU A 94 20.83 12.97 6.87
CA GLU A 94 20.61 11.59 6.46
C GLU A 94 19.42 10.99 7.21
N HIS A 95 18.52 10.34 6.49
CA HIS A 95 17.39 9.63 7.07
C HIS A 95 17.49 8.12 6.89
N GLN A 96 17.16 7.40 7.95
CA GLN A 96 17.01 5.95 8.05
C GLN A 96 17.90 5.18 7.07
N TYR A 97 17.32 4.63 6.02
CA TYR A 97 17.99 3.75 5.06
C TYR A 97 18.30 4.43 3.71
N SER A 98 18.33 5.76 3.63
CA SER A 98 18.59 6.47 2.36
C SER A 98 19.92 6.06 1.74
N THR A 99 21.00 6.08 2.51
CA THR A 99 22.35 5.75 2.01
C THR A 99 22.49 4.29 1.59
N PRO A 100 22.08 3.27 2.40
CA PRO A 100 22.19 1.88 1.97
C PRO A 100 21.26 1.55 0.78
N CYS A 101 20.06 2.15 0.67
CA CYS A 101 19.23 2.01 -0.51
C CYS A 101 19.90 2.60 -1.77
N PHE A 102 20.53 3.75 -1.66
CA PHE A 102 21.25 4.35 -2.79
C PHE A 102 22.40 3.46 -3.27
N ALA A 103 23.15 2.85 -2.36
CA ALA A 103 24.23 1.92 -2.72
C ALA A 103 23.70 0.71 -3.51
N LEU A 104 22.61 0.09 -3.06
CA LEU A 104 21.96 -1.02 -3.77
C LEU A 104 21.36 -0.57 -5.12
N LEU A 105 20.68 0.55 -5.14
CA LEU A 105 20.07 1.09 -6.35
C LEU A 105 21.09 1.24 -7.48
N VAL A 106 22.21 1.91 -7.21
CA VAL A 106 23.23 2.13 -8.24
C VAL A 106 23.95 0.84 -8.63
N ALA A 107 24.16 -0.09 -7.67
CA ALA A 107 24.70 -1.41 -7.98
C ALA A 107 23.77 -2.20 -8.92
N LEU A 108 22.44 -2.19 -8.68
CA LEU A 108 21.44 -2.82 -9.55
C LEU A 108 21.41 -2.16 -10.95
N LEU A 109 21.41 -0.82 -11.01
CA LEU A 109 21.47 -0.11 -12.29
C LEU A 109 22.72 -0.52 -13.07
N HIS A 110 23.87 -0.59 -12.41
CA HIS A 110 25.12 -0.97 -13.06
C HIS A 110 25.12 -2.43 -13.52
N LYS A 111 24.49 -3.36 -12.79
CA LYS A 111 24.25 -4.73 -13.22
C LYS A 111 23.46 -4.82 -14.53
N HIS A 112 22.62 -3.85 -14.80
CA HIS A 112 21.83 -3.70 -16.03
C HIS A 112 22.45 -2.75 -17.06
N ASP A 113 23.75 -2.50 -16.98
CA ASP A 113 24.51 -1.60 -17.88
C ASP A 113 23.97 -0.15 -17.91
N ARG A 114 23.38 0.31 -16.78
CA ARG A 114 22.82 1.65 -16.63
C ARG A 114 23.68 2.51 -15.70
N ALA A 115 23.63 3.84 -15.88
CA ALA A 115 24.29 4.84 -15.02
C ALA A 115 25.76 4.53 -14.66
N PRO A 116 26.65 4.19 -15.63
CA PRO A 116 28.05 3.81 -15.31
C PRO A 116 28.84 4.93 -14.64
N ASP A 117 28.45 6.17 -14.86
CA ASP A 117 29.04 7.37 -14.24
C ASP A 117 28.73 7.49 -12.73
N LEU A 118 27.70 6.79 -12.23
CA LEU A 118 27.33 6.81 -10.82
C LEU A 118 28.06 5.77 -9.96
N ILE A 119 28.88 4.88 -10.52
CA ILE A 119 29.48 3.77 -9.76
C ILE A 119 30.37 4.25 -8.60
N GLY A 120 31.06 5.39 -8.75
CA GLY A 120 31.83 6.01 -7.68
C GLY A 120 30.96 6.40 -6.48
N TYR A 121 29.75 6.88 -6.72
CA TYR A 121 28.79 7.23 -5.69
C TYR A 121 28.27 5.99 -4.95
N ALA A 122 28.05 4.87 -5.66
CA ALA A 122 27.67 3.59 -5.01
C ALA A 122 28.74 3.12 -4.04
N TRP A 123 30.02 3.15 -4.43
CA TRP A 123 31.13 2.78 -3.54
C TRP A 123 31.20 3.67 -2.30
N ASN A 124 31.05 4.97 -2.47
CA ASN A 124 31.04 5.91 -1.34
C ASN A 124 29.88 5.59 -0.38
N ALA A 125 28.67 5.39 -0.90
CA ALA A 125 27.50 5.05 -0.10
C ALA A 125 27.66 3.69 0.62
N LEU A 126 28.16 2.64 -0.07
CA LEU A 126 28.43 1.33 0.52
C LEU A 126 29.43 1.44 1.68
N LEU A 127 30.52 2.18 1.47
CA LEU A 127 31.53 2.38 2.51
C LEU A 127 31.01 3.22 3.67
N ALA A 128 30.24 4.28 3.41
CA ALA A 128 29.64 5.10 4.47
C ALA A 128 28.66 4.29 5.32
N ALA A 129 27.69 3.61 4.69
CA ALA A 129 26.67 2.86 5.40
C ALA A 129 27.25 1.62 6.15
N SER A 130 28.20 0.88 5.54
CA SER A 130 28.89 -0.22 6.24
C SER A 130 29.68 0.27 7.45
N ASN A 131 30.31 1.45 7.38
CA ASN A 131 30.98 2.08 8.50
C ASN A 131 29.98 2.53 9.59
N ALA A 132 28.85 3.09 9.19
CA ALA A 132 27.82 3.55 10.13
C ALA A 132 27.24 2.39 10.93
N ILE A 133 26.81 1.30 10.29
CA ILE A 133 26.22 0.16 11.00
C ILE A 133 27.25 -0.58 11.87
N CYS A 134 28.47 -0.74 11.39
CA CYS A 134 29.56 -1.39 12.14
C CYS A 134 29.87 -0.66 13.47
N HIS A 135 29.68 0.64 13.52
CA HIS A 135 29.91 1.47 14.70
C HIS A 135 28.62 1.89 15.43
N THR A 136 27.48 1.26 15.12
CA THR A 136 26.16 1.59 15.72
C THR A 136 25.79 3.08 15.57
N ARG A 137 26.02 3.62 14.38
CA ARG A 137 25.76 5.02 14.00
C ARG A 137 24.83 5.12 12.80
N ALA A 138 24.03 4.07 12.55
CA ALA A 138 22.99 4.13 11.53
C ALA A 138 22.07 5.33 11.77
N ALA A 139 21.65 6.00 10.69
CA ALA A 139 20.77 7.16 10.77
C ALA A 139 19.51 6.82 11.58
N GLU A 140 19.11 7.72 12.47
CA GLU A 140 17.98 7.56 13.40
C GLU A 140 18.01 6.27 14.24
N ASN A 141 19.19 5.63 14.38
CA ASN A 141 19.40 4.31 14.99
C ASN A 141 18.67 3.15 14.27
N HIS A 142 18.29 3.29 13.01
CA HIS A 142 17.59 2.29 12.23
C HIS A 142 18.54 1.36 11.43
N GLY A 143 19.47 0.69 12.12
CA GLY A 143 20.31 -0.32 11.49
C GLY A 143 19.56 -1.54 10.93
N ASP A 144 18.28 -1.73 11.33
CA ASP A 144 17.39 -2.79 10.86
C ASP A 144 17.33 -2.90 9.33
N PHE A 145 17.40 -1.76 8.64
CA PHE A 145 17.25 -1.67 7.18
C PHE A 145 18.58 -1.76 6.41
N TYR A 146 19.71 -1.79 7.08
CA TYR A 146 21.02 -1.61 6.43
C TYR A 146 21.50 -2.88 5.74
N LEU A 147 21.51 -4.01 6.45
CA LEU A 147 22.15 -5.23 5.93
C LEU A 147 21.45 -5.82 4.72
N PHE A 148 20.13 -5.72 4.64
CA PHE A 148 19.39 -6.16 3.47
C PHE A 148 19.90 -5.49 2.18
N ASN A 149 20.14 -4.19 2.24
CA ASN A 149 20.63 -3.42 1.11
C ASN A 149 22.13 -3.60 0.88
N LEU A 150 22.93 -3.53 1.96
CA LEU A 150 24.40 -3.53 1.86
C LEU A 150 24.96 -4.87 1.36
N VAL A 151 24.37 -6.01 1.79
CA VAL A 151 24.87 -7.32 1.36
C VAL A 151 24.58 -7.51 -0.13
N GLN A 152 23.39 -7.20 -0.59
CA GLN A 152 23.05 -7.29 -2.02
C GLN A 152 23.90 -6.36 -2.89
N ALA A 153 24.11 -5.10 -2.44
CA ALA A 153 24.98 -4.17 -3.14
C ALA A 153 26.41 -4.70 -3.22
N LEU A 154 26.92 -5.27 -2.13
CA LEU A 154 28.25 -5.84 -2.06
C LEU A 154 28.39 -7.06 -2.99
N ASP A 155 27.44 -7.99 -3.00
CA ASP A 155 27.45 -9.17 -3.85
C ASP A 155 27.47 -8.78 -5.33
N ILE A 156 26.63 -7.84 -5.76
CA ILE A 156 26.61 -7.34 -7.13
C ILE A 156 27.95 -6.68 -7.50
N LEU A 157 28.46 -5.79 -6.64
CA LEU A 157 29.72 -5.09 -6.91
C LEU A 157 30.92 -6.05 -6.89
N GLN A 158 30.89 -7.11 -6.09
CA GLN A 158 31.91 -8.15 -6.08
C GLN A 158 31.88 -9.00 -7.36
N GLU A 159 30.71 -9.32 -7.87
CA GLU A 159 30.57 -10.02 -9.15
C GLU A 159 31.18 -9.20 -10.30
N ILE A 160 30.90 -7.88 -10.34
CA ILE A 160 31.37 -7.00 -11.41
C ILE A 160 32.83 -6.60 -11.25
N TYR A 161 33.30 -6.37 -10.01
CA TYR A 161 34.64 -5.86 -9.67
C TYR A 161 35.37 -6.75 -8.64
N PRO A 162 35.62 -8.03 -8.92
CA PRO A 162 36.11 -9.01 -7.92
C PRO A 162 37.46 -8.68 -7.29
N SER A 163 38.27 -7.82 -7.93
CA SER A 163 39.60 -7.43 -7.46
C SER A 163 39.62 -6.05 -6.76
N ASP A 164 38.47 -5.40 -6.56
CA ASP A 164 38.43 -4.09 -5.94
C ASP A 164 38.67 -4.19 -4.41
N ILE A 165 39.67 -3.44 -3.91
CA ILE A 165 40.03 -3.46 -2.49
C ILE A 165 38.88 -3.03 -1.57
N ARG A 166 37.94 -2.23 -2.06
CA ARG A 166 36.79 -1.73 -1.30
C ARG A 166 35.86 -2.86 -0.88
N ILE A 167 35.80 -3.98 -1.63
CA ILE A 167 35.10 -5.21 -1.26
C ILE A 167 35.55 -5.68 0.13
N GLY A 168 36.85 -5.94 0.29
CA GLY A 168 37.38 -6.43 1.57
C GLY A 168 37.16 -5.46 2.75
N VAL A 169 37.13 -4.15 2.47
CA VAL A 169 36.82 -3.13 3.48
C VAL A 169 35.36 -3.25 3.93
N ALA A 170 34.41 -3.34 2.97
CA ALA A 170 32.97 -3.46 3.26
C ALA A 170 32.67 -4.78 3.98
N GLU A 171 33.20 -5.92 3.48
CA GLU A 171 33.07 -7.23 4.13
C GLU A 171 33.55 -7.20 5.57
N GLY A 172 34.77 -6.67 5.81
CA GLY A 172 35.36 -6.58 7.15
C GLY A 172 34.50 -5.75 8.12
N ARG A 173 33.78 -4.75 7.64
CA ARG A 173 32.82 -3.95 8.42
C ARG A 173 31.54 -4.72 8.69
N ILE A 174 30.95 -5.33 7.65
CA ILE A 174 29.70 -6.10 7.76
C ILE A 174 29.89 -7.29 8.71
N ARG A 175 31.03 -8.00 8.65
CA ARG A 175 31.36 -9.09 9.61
C ARG A 175 31.36 -8.65 11.07
N LYS A 176 31.71 -7.39 11.35
CA LYS A 176 31.79 -6.84 12.72
C LYS A 176 30.45 -6.37 13.27
N VAL A 177 29.39 -6.35 12.47
CA VAL A 177 28.06 -5.93 12.92
C VAL A 177 27.56 -6.88 14.00
N ILE A 178 27.12 -6.31 15.11
CA ILE A 178 26.50 -7.04 16.23
C ILE A 178 25.01 -6.66 16.24
N ALA A 179 24.16 -7.61 15.88
CA ALA A 179 22.72 -7.41 15.73
C ALA A 179 22.08 -6.73 16.96
N THR A 180 22.42 -7.20 18.18
CA THR A 180 21.91 -6.66 19.44
C THR A 180 22.30 -5.19 19.70
N ASP A 181 23.32 -4.70 19.05
CA ASP A 181 23.78 -3.32 19.18
C ASP A 181 23.29 -2.43 18.02
N ALA A 182 23.08 -3.03 16.85
CA ALA A 182 22.81 -2.32 15.60
C ALA A 182 21.32 -2.12 15.34
N TYR A 183 20.45 -3.07 15.75
CA TYR A 183 19.05 -3.05 15.35
C TYR A 183 18.14 -2.38 16.37
N ARG A 184 17.38 -1.38 15.89
CA ARG A 184 16.43 -0.63 16.72
C ARG A 184 15.29 -1.52 17.22
N CYS A 185 14.82 -2.47 16.42
CA CYS A 185 13.78 -3.42 16.81
C CYS A 185 14.14 -4.24 18.07
N LEU A 186 15.44 -4.39 18.38
CA LEU A 186 15.94 -5.05 19.58
C LEU A 186 16.21 -4.09 20.75
N LEU A 187 16.31 -2.79 20.48
CA LEU A 187 16.69 -1.76 21.47
C LEU A 187 15.50 -1.09 22.15
N THR A 188 14.28 -1.26 21.62
CA THR A 188 13.11 -0.57 22.17
C THR A 188 12.43 -1.36 23.28
N PRO A 189 11.82 -0.70 24.29
CA PRO A 189 11.03 -1.38 25.33
C PRO A 189 9.81 -2.13 24.78
N GLN A 190 9.39 -1.81 23.55
CA GLN A 190 8.27 -2.44 22.84
C GLN A 190 8.63 -3.81 22.23
N ARG A 191 9.74 -4.40 22.59
CA ARG A 191 10.28 -5.72 22.15
C ARG A 191 9.29 -6.89 22.14
N ARG A 192 8.11 -6.72 22.72
CA ARG A 192 7.03 -7.71 22.70
C ARG A 192 6.15 -7.61 21.46
N ARG A 193 6.30 -6.55 20.68
CA ARG A 193 5.61 -6.36 19.41
C ARG A 193 6.61 -6.58 18.30
N LEU A 194 6.53 -7.74 17.69
CA LEU A 194 7.18 -7.98 16.41
C LEU A 194 6.47 -7.11 15.38
N ASP A 195 7.25 -6.50 14.51
CA ASP A 195 6.78 -5.62 13.45
C ASP A 195 7.60 -5.83 12.18
N ASN A 196 7.34 -5.05 11.15
CA ASN A 196 8.06 -5.12 9.89
C ASN A 196 9.59 -4.93 10.05
N TRP A 197 10.06 -4.15 11.03
CA TRP A 197 11.50 -3.95 11.26
C TRP A 197 12.22 -5.26 11.62
N ASN A 198 11.56 -6.12 12.41
CA ASN A 198 12.11 -7.44 12.75
C ASN A 198 12.21 -8.34 11.50
N VAL A 199 11.22 -8.26 10.60
CA VAL A 199 11.27 -8.97 9.31
C VAL A 199 12.47 -8.52 8.50
N ILE A 200 12.66 -7.21 8.33
CA ILE A 200 13.71 -6.64 7.49
C ILE A 200 15.09 -6.94 8.07
N ALA A 201 15.27 -6.78 9.39
CA ALA A 201 16.50 -7.16 10.08
C ALA A 201 16.82 -8.66 9.89
N SER A 202 15.80 -9.53 9.99
CA SER A 202 15.97 -10.97 9.79
C SER A 202 16.37 -11.29 8.35
N CYS A 203 15.76 -10.63 7.37
CA CYS A 203 16.12 -10.77 5.95
C CYS A 203 17.57 -10.35 5.70
N GLY A 204 17.99 -9.22 6.26
CA GLY A 204 19.38 -8.76 6.19
C GLY A 204 20.38 -9.76 6.81
N GLU A 205 20.03 -10.39 7.93
CA GLU A 205 20.86 -11.42 8.56
C GLU A 205 20.91 -12.73 7.76
N VAL A 206 19.81 -13.13 7.12
CA VAL A 206 19.80 -14.26 6.17
C VAL A 206 20.80 -14.02 5.05
N LEU A 207 20.71 -12.88 4.38
CA LEU A 207 21.62 -12.53 3.28
C LEU A 207 23.09 -12.48 3.77
N ARG A 208 23.33 -11.87 4.94
CA ARG A 208 24.67 -11.80 5.54
C ARG A 208 25.25 -13.18 5.83
N GLU A 209 24.45 -14.12 6.32
CA GLU A 209 24.89 -15.48 6.58
C GLU A 209 25.19 -16.26 5.30
N GLN A 210 24.34 -16.11 4.28
CA GLN A 210 24.54 -16.71 2.96
C GLN A 210 25.83 -16.22 2.28
N ALA A 211 26.13 -14.92 2.43
CA ALA A 211 27.41 -14.35 1.96
C ALA A 211 28.63 -14.78 2.82
N GLY A 212 28.45 -15.63 3.83
CA GLY A 212 29.53 -16.04 4.74
C GLY A 212 30.05 -14.91 5.64
N LEU A 213 29.29 -13.85 5.81
CA LEU A 213 29.63 -12.66 6.59
C LEU A 213 28.96 -12.64 7.98
N GLY A 214 28.05 -13.58 8.26
CA GLY A 214 27.28 -13.70 9.50
C GLY A 214 27.78 -14.82 10.41
N ASN A 215 27.28 -14.84 11.66
CA ASN A 215 27.66 -15.82 12.68
C ASN A 215 26.59 -16.91 12.91
N GLY A 216 25.48 -16.88 12.15
CA GLY A 216 24.40 -17.87 12.21
C GLY A 216 23.41 -17.72 13.37
N GLY A 217 22.17 -18.16 13.14
CA GLY A 217 21.17 -18.42 14.17
C GLY A 217 20.34 -17.23 14.66
N PHE A 218 20.65 -16.00 14.30
CA PHE A 218 19.80 -14.85 14.64
C PHE A 218 18.47 -14.93 13.90
N HIS A 219 18.50 -15.03 12.59
CA HIS A 219 17.33 -14.98 11.74
C HIS A 219 16.33 -16.11 11.99
N ASP A 220 16.77 -17.32 12.26
CA ASP A 220 15.87 -18.47 12.45
C ASP A 220 14.89 -18.25 13.60
N ARG A 221 15.37 -17.70 14.72
CA ARG A 221 14.53 -17.40 15.88
C ARG A 221 13.52 -16.28 15.61
N HIS A 222 13.96 -15.26 14.88
CA HIS A 222 13.09 -14.12 14.57
C HIS A 222 12.08 -14.47 13.48
N LEU A 223 12.48 -15.19 12.43
CA LEU A 223 11.55 -15.67 11.40
C LEU A 223 10.50 -16.64 11.97
N GLU A 224 10.90 -17.51 12.93
CA GLU A 224 9.94 -18.40 13.61
C GLU A 224 8.83 -17.62 14.31
N GLN A 225 9.17 -16.50 14.95
CA GLN A 225 8.19 -15.63 15.58
C GLN A 225 7.32 -14.90 14.54
N GLN A 226 7.90 -14.47 13.43
CA GLN A 226 7.18 -13.78 12.35
C GLN A 226 6.12 -14.66 11.69
N LEU A 227 6.27 -15.98 11.69
CA LEU A 227 5.25 -16.90 11.14
C LEU A 227 3.89 -16.80 11.83
N LEU A 228 3.84 -16.34 13.09
CA LEU A 228 2.58 -16.09 13.81
C LEU A 228 1.84 -14.81 13.36
N HIS A 229 2.52 -13.92 12.64
CA HIS A 229 1.92 -12.69 12.11
C HIS A 229 1.25 -12.91 10.75
N PHE A 230 1.42 -14.08 10.13
CA PHE A 230 0.72 -14.42 8.89
C PHE A 230 -0.67 -14.97 9.18
N THR A 231 -1.66 -14.43 8.48
CA THR A 231 -3.01 -15.00 8.42
C THR A 231 -3.02 -16.30 7.60
N GLU A 232 -4.13 -17.01 7.60
CA GLU A 232 -4.36 -18.17 6.75
C GLU A 232 -4.28 -17.83 5.25
N ASP A 233 -4.57 -16.56 4.91
CA ASP A 233 -4.48 -16.01 3.54
C ASP A 233 -3.06 -15.64 3.13
N GLY A 234 -2.08 -15.82 4.00
CA GLY A 234 -0.70 -15.46 3.73
C GLY A 234 -0.42 -13.95 3.81
N MET A 235 -1.31 -13.18 4.41
CA MET A 235 -1.13 -11.75 4.64
C MET A 235 -0.42 -11.50 5.97
N TYR A 236 0.56 -10.61 5.99
CA TYR A 236 1.32 -10.25 7.19
C TYR A 236 0.60 -9.14 7.98
N VAL A 237 0.29 -9.41 9.25
CA VAL A 237 -0.40 -8.47 10.13
C VAL A 237 0.62 -7.71 10.98
N ASP A 238 0.94 -6.50 10.55
CA ASP A 238 1.74 -5.57 11.35
C ASP A 238 0.91 -5.00 12.52
N PRO A 239 1.51 -4.53 13.63
CA PRO A 239 0.75 -3.91 14.71
C PRO A 239 -0.18 -2.80 14.23
N LYS A 240 -1.44 -2.83 14.66
CA LYS A 240 -2.56 -1.97 14.24
C LYS A 240 -3.12 -2.30 12.83
N SER A 241 -2.67 -3.36 12.21
CA SER A 241 -3.18 -3.89 10.93
C SER A 241 -3.28 -2.88 9.77
N PRO A 242 -2.26 -2.02 9.51
CA PRO A 242 -2.29 -1.16 8.33
C PRO A 242 -2.09 -1.99 7.06
N MET A 243 -2.97 -1.81 6.08
CA MET A 243 -2.98 -2.63 4.86
C MET A 243 -1.65 -2.63 4.10
N ILE A 244 -1.00 -1.48 4.05
CA ILE A 244 0.21 -1.27 3.26
C ILE A 244 1.43 -2.06 3.80
N TYR A 245 1.50 -2.28 5.11
CA TYR A 245 2.62 -3.00 5.74
C TYR A 245 2.55 -4.52 5.60
N ASP A 246 1.40 -5.06 5.19
CA ASP A 246 1.29 -6.46 4.77
C ASP A 246 2.26 -6.77 3.62
N LEU A 247 2.08 -6.10 2.50
CA LEU A 247 2.90 -6.34 1.30
C LEU A 247 4.35 -5.88 1.52
N TYR A 248 4.58 -4.83 2.33
CA TYR A 248 5.90 -4.35 2.67
C TYR A 248 6.77 -5.44 3.33
N SER A 249 6.24 -6.10 4.35
CA SER A 249 6.94 -7.21 5.02
C SER A 249 7.18 -8.38 4.08
N ARG A 250 6.19 -8.72 3.24
CA ARG A 250 6.29 -9.81 2.28
C ARG A 250 7.30 -9.52 1.16
N PHE A 251 7.44 -8.27 0.73
CA PHE A 251 8.44 -7.88 -0.25
C PHE A 251 9.86 -8.27 0.19
N PHE A 252 10.27 -7.95 1.42
CA PHE A 252 11.59 -8.32 1.92
C PHE A 252 11.79 -9.84 2.00
N LEU A 253 10.76 -10.57 2.40
CA LEU A 253 10.80 -12.03 2.45
C LEU A 253 10.86 -12.65 1.03
N GLU A 254 10.11 -12.13 0.07
CA GLU A 254 10.14 -12.58 -1.33
C GLU A 254 11.56 -12.43 -1.90
N VAL A 255 12.17 -11.25 -1.77
CA VAL A 255 13.54 -11.00 -2.25
C VAL A 255 14.54 -11.92 -1.56
N THR A 256 14.41 -12.13 -0.24
CA THR A 256 15.29 -13.03 0.51
C THR A 256 15.19 -14.47 0.07
N LEU A 257 14.00 -14.95 -0.31
CA LEU A 257 13.81 -16.29 -0.89
C LEU A 257 14.44 -16.43 -2.28
N GLN A 258 14.43 -15.37 -3.09
CA GLN A 258 15.14 -15.39 -4.39
C GLN A 258 16.66 -15.54 -4.19
N GLY A 259 17.22 -15.00 -3.10
CA GLY A 259 18.59 -15.22 -2.64
C GLY A 259 18.86 -16.62 -2.11
N GLN A 260 18.01 -17.62 -2.37
CA GLN A 260 18.18 -19.04 -2.05
C GLN A 260 18.20 -19.36 -0.54
N TYR A 261 17.44 -18.64 0.29
CA TYR A 261 17.27 -19.01 1.69
C TYR A 261 16.91 -20.49 1.83
N ALA A 262 17.76 -21.25 2.53
CA ALA A 262 17.63 -22.69 2.74
C ALA A 262 17.31 -23.08 4.19
N GLY A 263 16.94 -22.12 5.05
CA GLY A 263 16.65 -22.37 6.46
C GLY A 263 15.36 -23.17 6.69
N ARG A 264 15.20 -23.62 7.93
CA ARG A 264 14.09 -24.54 8.33
C ARG A 264 12.67 -24.01 8.11
N HIS A 265 12.50 -22.70 7.92
CA HIS A 265 11.19 -22.06 7.75
C HIS A 265 10.86 -21.76 6.28
N ARG A 266 11.74 -22.16 5.33
CA ARG A 266 11.61 -21.84 3.91
C ARG A 266 10.25 -22.23 3.34
N ASP A 267 9.81 -23.46 3.58
CA ASP A 267 8.57 -23.96 2.99
C ASP A 267 7.33 -23.26 3.56
N ALA A 268 7.33 -23.00 4.87
CA ALA A 268 6.25 -22.26 5.53
C ALA A 268 6.16 -20.82 5.03
N ILE A 269 7.29 -20.12 4.91
CA ILE A 269 7.37 -18.76 4.38
C ILE A 269 6.92 -18.76 2.91
N ASN A 270 7.44 -19.67 2.08
CA ASN A 270 7.09 -19.73 0.67
C ASN A 270 5.59 -19.98 0.45
N LEU A 271 4.97 -20.85 1.26
CA LEU A 271 3.52 -21.10 1.21
C LEU A 271 2.72 -19.82 1.56
N MET A 272 3.14 -19.08 2.59
CA MET A 272 2.47 -17.84 2.98
C MET A 272 2.63 -16.75 1.92
N LEU A 273 3.82 -16.59 1.36
CA LEU A 273 4.08 -15.62 0.30
C LEU A 273 3.28 -15.93 -0.97
N GLU A 274 3.13 -17.19 -1.32
CA GLU A 274 2.30 -17.61 -2.46
C GLU A 274 0.83 -17.24 -2.26
N ARG A 275 0.23 -17.60 -1.11
CA ARG A 275 -1.16 -17.23 -0.78
C ARG A 275 -1.33 -15.70 -0.78
N GLY A 276 -0.41 -15.00 -0.11
CA GLY A 276 -0.44 -13.54 -0.02
C GLY A 276 -0.27 -12.86 -1.39
N ALA A 277 0.48 -13.44 -2.34
CA ALA A 277 0.58 -12.90 -3.69
C ALA A 277 -0.78 -12.94 -4.41
N TYR A 278 -1.51 -14.06 -4.34
CA TYR A 278 -2.88 -14.12 -4.88
C TYR A 278 -3.80 -13.09 -4.22
N MET A 279 -3.74 -12.94 -2.88
CA MET A 279 -4.52 -11.94 -2.18
C MET A 279 -4.19 -10.53 -2.66
N SER A 280 -2.91 -10.18 -2.80
CA SER A 280 -2.51 -8.86 -3.30
C SER A 280 -3.03 -8.57 -4.70
N LEU A 281 -2.97 -9.57 -5.61
CA LEU A 281 -3.48 -9.41 -6.96
C LEU A 281 -5.02 -9.28 -7.00
N LEU A 282 -5.74 -10.03 -6.14
CA LEU A 282 -7.19 -9.91 -5.98
C LEU A 282 -7.61 -8.57 -5.35
N MET A 283 -6.77 -7.95 -4.55
CA MET A 283 -7.04 -6.66 -3.90
C MET A 283 -6.61 -5.45 -4.73
N GLN A 284 -5.81 -5.63 -5.78
CA GLN A 284 -5.41 -4.54 -6.65
C GLN A 284 -6.62 -3.92 -7.34
N SER A 285 -6.67 -2.58 -7.44
CA SER A 285 -7.72 -1.89 -8.18
C SER A 285 -7.49 -1.91 -9.69
N PRO A 286 -8.53 -1.67 -10.52
CA PRO A 286 -8.37 -1.55 -11.98
C PRO A 286 -7.39 -0.46 -12.44
N ALA A 287 -7.08 0.51 -11.57
CA ALA A 287 -6.09 1.56 -11.81
C ALA A 287 -4.67 1.18 -11.34
N GLY A 288 -4.42 -0.07 -10.96
CA GLY A 288 -3.12 -0.54 -10.45
C GLY A 288 -2.82 -0.12 -9.01
N VAL A 289 -3.76 0.54 -8.32
CA VAL A 289 -3.57 1.05 -6.95
C VAL A 289 -3.66 -0.11 -5.96
N ALA A 290 -2.72 -0.15 -5.01
CA ALA A 290 -2.76 -1.08 -3.89
C ALA A 290 -3.95 -0.81 -2.96
N PRO A 291 -4.44 -1.81 -2.19
CA PRO A 291 -5.52 -1.61 -1.24
C PRO A 291 -5.13 -0.56 -0.21
N SER A 292 -6.11 0.31 0.12
CA SER A 292 -5.91 1.43 1.05
C SER A 292 -6.42 1.08 2.45
N GLY A 293 -5.89 1.76 3.45
CA GLY A 293 -6.38 1.75 4.83
C GLY A 293 -5.28 1.80 5.87
N GLY A 294 -5.51 2.60 6.91
CA GLY A 294 -4.62 2.76 8.05
C GLY A 294 -3.43 3.67 7.82
N GLU A 295 -2.42 3.48 8.66
CA GLU A 295 -1.18 4.24 8.65
C GLU A 295 -0.43 4.11 7.31
N ALA A 296 0.21 5.19 6.87
CA ALA A 296 0.98 5.30 5.62
C ALA A 296 0.19 5.07 4.32
N LYS A 297 -1.14 4.99 4.35
CA LYS A 297 -1.96 4.94 3.13
C LYS A 297 -1.63 6.09 2.18
N GLN A 298 -1.83 5.88 0.89
CA GLN A 298 -1.57 6.86 -0.17
C GLN A 298 -0.09 7.27 -0.34
N HIS A 299 0.86 6.57 0.29
CA HIS A 299 2.25 6.70 -0.08
C HIS A 299 2.52 6.02 -1.43
N THR A 300 3.36 6.61 -2.26
CA THR A 300 3.64 6.11 -3.61
C THR A 300 4.32 4.75 -3.59
N TRP A 301 5.21 4.50 -2.63
CA TRP A 301 5.86 3.21 -2.46
C TRP A 301 4.87 2.04 -2.23
N ALA A 302 3.62 2.35 -1.80
CA ALA A 302 2.59 1.33 -1.63
C ALA A 302 2.21 0.62 -2.93
N ASP A 303 2.12 1.37 -4.03
CA ASP A 303 1.85 0.77 -5.34
C ASP A 303 3.10 0.09 -5.89
N ILE A 304 4.28 0.72 -5.70
CA ILE A 304 5.56 0.24 -6.22
C ILE A 304 5.94 -1.13 -5.65
N GLN A 305 5.69 -1.39 -4.36
CA GLN A 305 6.01 -2.70 -3.76
C GLN A 305 5.26 -3.87 -4.41
N GLN A 306 4.12 -3.62 -5.08
CA GLN A 306 3.41 -4.63 -5.84
C GLN A 306 4.26 -5.14 -7.03
N ILE A 307 5.05 -4.27 -7.65
CA ILE A 307 5.75 -4.56 -8.91
C ILE A 307 6.72 -5.73 -8.74
N PRO A 308 7.75 -5.67 -7.85
CA PRO A 308 8.68 -6.80 -7.69
C PRO A 308 8.00 -8.07 -7.18
N VAL A 309 7.00 -7.96 -6.30
CA VAL A 309 6.27 -9.12 -5.78
C VAL A 309 5.48 -9.81 -6.90
N PHE A 310 4.85 -9.04 -7.79
CA PHE A 310 4.09 -9.60 -8.90
C PHE A 310 4.99 -10.14 -10.00
N GLU A 311 6.14 -9.54 -10.29
CA GLU A 311 7.12 -10.11 -11.23
C GLU A 311 7.65 -11.48 -10.72
N ILE A 312 7.97 -11.58 -9.42
CA ILE A 312 8.37 -12.86 -8.79
C ILE A 312 7.22 -13.87 -8.87
N ALA A 313 5.99 -13.46 -8.58
CA ALA A 313 4.82 -14.33 -8.62
C ALA A 313 4.51 -14.80 -10.05
N ALA A 314 4.66 -13.93 -11.06
CA ALA A 314 4.52 -14.29 -12.47
C ALA A 314 5.47 -15.41 -12.87
N ARG A 315 6.76 -15.29 -12.58
CA ARG A 315 7.78 -16.34 -12.82
C ARG A 315 7.47 -17.64 -12.08
N ARG A 316 7.01 -17.54 -10.82
CA ARG A 316 6.63 -18.70 -10.00
C ARG A 316 5.44 -19.44 -10.61
N CYS A 317 4.42 -18.72 -11.07
CA CYS A 317 3.27 -19.31 -11.76
C CYS A 317 3.67 -19.92 -13.10
N GLU A 318 4.46 -19.24 -13.92
CA GLU A 318 4.98 -19.73 -15.21
C GLU A 318 5.74 -21.04 -15.02
N SER A 319 6.67 -21.11 -14.07
CA SER A 319 7.47 -22.30 -13.78
C SER A 319 6.64 -23.52 -13.33
N ARG A 320 5.42 -23.30 -12.86
CA ARG A 320 4.47 -24.33 -12.44
C ARG A 320 3.41 -24.66 -13.51
N GLY A 321 3.45 -23.98 -14.65
CA GLY A 321 2.47 -24.14 -15.73
C GLY A 321 1.12 -23.44 -15.47
N ASP A 322 1.04 -22.54 -14.48
CA ASP A 322 -0.14 -21.70 -14.25
C ASP A 322 -0.06 -20.42 -15.07
N TYR A 323 -0.15 -20.57 -16.38
CA TYR A 323 -0.02 -19.48 -17.35
C TYR A 323 -1.09 -18.40 -17.21
N VAL A 324 -2.27 -18.74 -16.67
CA VAL A 324 -3.35 -17.78 -16.46
C VAL A 324 -2.94 -16.74 -15.42
N TYR A 325 -2.46 -17.20 -14.26
CA TYR A 325 -2.01 -16.30 -13.23
C TYR A 325 -0.64 -15.70 -13.51
N ALA A 326 0.26 -16.39 -14.22
CA ALA A 326 1.53 -15.80 -14.67
C ALA A 326 1.29 -14.51 -15.45
N LYS A 327 0.41 -14.57 -16.46
CA LYS A 327 0.01 -13.41 -17.28
C LYS A 327 -0.75 -12.33 -16.48
N ALA A 328 -1.59 -12.74 -15.54
CA ALA A 328 -2.33 -11.79 -14.70
C ALA A 328 -1.39 -11.06 -13.71
N PHE A 329 -0.42 -11.74 -13.11
CA PHE A 329 0.59 -11.11 -12.27
C PHE A 329 1.48 -10.15 -13.07
N LYS A 330 1.92 -10.55 -14.29
CA LYS A 330 2.69 -9.68 -15.17
C LYS A 330 1.95 -8.37 -15.43
N ARG A 331 0.69 -8.45 -15.84
CA ARG A 331 -0.15 -7.26 -16.05
C ARG A 331 -0.39 -6.48 -14.75
N GLY A 332 -0.58 -7.15 -13.63
CA GLY A 332 -0.71 -6.50 -12.32
C GLY A 332 0.51 -5.64 -11.95
N ALA A 333 1.72 -6.13 -12.24
CA ALA A 333 2.97 -5.37 -12.08
C ALA A 333 2.97 -4.12 -12.98
N HIS A 334 2.61 -4.27 -14.24
CA HIS A 334 2.57 -3.17 -15.21
C HIS A 334 1.49 -2.13 -14.86
N LEU A 335 0.32 -2.53 -14.37
CA LEU A 335 -0.71 -1.60 -13.89
C LEU A 335 -0.22 -0.82 -12.64
N ALA A 336 0.46 -1.49 -11.70
CA ALA A 336 1.05 -0.82 -10.55
C ALA A 336 2.12 0.20 -10.96
N PHE A 337 2.92 -0.12 -11.97
CA PHE A 337 3.88 0.82 -12.54
C PHE A 337 3.19 2.02 -13.20
N ALA A 338 2.16 1.80 -14.00
CA ALA A 338 1.38 2.88 -14.62
C ALA A 338 0.73 3.80 -13.56
N SER A 339 0.26 3.24 -12.44
CA SER A 339 -0.19 4.05 -11.27
C SER A 339 0.94 4.90 -10.68
N THR A 340 2.15 4.39 -10.67
CA THR A 340 3.32 5.03 -10.06
C THR A 340 3.85 6.20 -10.86
N ILE A 341 4.00 6.05 -12.18
CA ILE A 341 4.67 7.05 -13.04
C ILE A 341 3.95 8.40 -13.06
N ARG A 342 2.66 8.45 -12.77
CA ARG A 342 1.92 9.72 -12.64
C ARG A 342 2.43 10.61 -11.50
N TRP A 343 3.16 10.05 -10.56
CA TRP A 343 3.73 10.75 -9.40
C TRP A 343 5.20 11.12 -9.57
N MET A 344 5.75 10.90 -10.78
CA MET A 344 7.09 11.36 -11.12
C MET A 344 7.14 12.88 -11.22
N ARG A 345 8.20 13.47 -10.68
CA ARG A 345 8.49 14.88 -10.81
C ARG A 345 9.42 15.13 -11.99
N THR A 346 9.33 16.29 -12.58
CA THR A 346 10.22 16.70 -13.70
C THR A 346 11.70 16.74 -13.31
N SER A 347 12.01 16.79 -12.02
CA SER A 347 13.37 16.71 -11.47
C SER A 347 13.96 15.30 -11.46
N GLY A 348 13.16 14.27 -11.75
CA GLY A 348 13.56 12.86 -11.81
C GLY A 348 13.28 12.06 -10.52
N ASP A 349 12.82 12.72 -9.46
CA ASP A 349 12.40 12.09 -8.20
C ASP A 349 10.88 11.84 -8.16
N LEU A 350 10.38 11.28 -7.06
CA LEU A 350 8.96 10.95 -6.86
C LEU A 350 8.30 11.87 -5.82
N HIS A 351 7.02 12.14 -6.00
CA HIS A 351 6.18 12.52 -4.87
C HIS A 351 6.02 11.32 -3.93
N VAL A 352 6.41 11.49 -2.67
CA VAL A 352 6.35 10.42 -1.64
C VAL A 352 4.91 10.03 -1.31
N VAL A 353 3.99 10.99 -1.38
CA VAL A 353 2.55 10.80 -1.20
C VAL A 353 1.86 11.14 -2.52
N LYS A 354 0.76 10.44 -2.82
CA LYS A 354 0.00 10.61 -4.08
C LYS A 354 -0.73 11.94 -4.14
N ASN A 355 0.04 13.03 -4.21
CA ASN A 355 -0.39 14.38 -4.51
C ASN A 355 0.76 15.14 -5.21
N HIS A 356 0.45 16.28 -5.83
CA HIS A 356 1.42 17.12 -6.54
C HIS A 356 1.86 18.35 -5.72
N MET A 357 1.63 18.34 -4.40
CA MET A 357 2.14 19.41 -3.53
C MET A 357 3.67 19.39 -3.50
N HIS A 358 4.28 20.56 -3.35
CA HIS A 358 5.74 20.60 -3.25
C HIS A 358 6.22 19.80 -2.04
N PRO A 359 7.25 18.93 -2.16
CA PRO A 359 7.70 18.05 -1.08
C PRO A 359 8.08 18.77 0.22
N GLU A 360 8.56 20.02 0.15
CA GLU A 360 8.84 20.86 1.32
C GLU A 360 7.61 21.12 2.20
N ASN A 361 6.41 21.11 1.61
CA ASN A 361 5.17 21.28 2.35
C ASN A 361 4.82 20.03 3.18
N ARG A 362 5.46 18.88 2.92
CA ARG A 362 5.20 17.58 3.58
C ARG A 362 3.71 17.23 3.63
N HIS A 363 2.96 17.63 2.61
CA HIS A 363 1.52 17.43 2.57
C HIS A 363 1.18 15.93 2.55
N GLY A 364 0.43 15.50 3.54
CA GLY A 364 0.03 14.09 3.69
C GLY A 364 1.12 13.14 4.20
N TYR A 365 2.31 13.63 4.55
CA TYR A 365 3.39 12.82 5.11
C TYR A 365 3.04 12.33 6.52
N GLU A 366 3.49 11.12 6.85
CA GLU A 366 3.60 10.69 8.24
C GLU A 366 4.76 11.42 8.93
N SER A 367 4.74 11.48 10.25
CA SER A 367 5.80 12.15 11.02
C SER A 367 7.21 11.57 10.82
N TYR A 368 7.28 10.32 10.35
CA TYR A 368 8.52 9.60 10.04
C TYR A 368 8.81 9.50 8.54
N SER A 369 7.99 10.11 7.70
CA SER A 369 8.19 10.09 6.25
C SER A 369 9.17 11.17 5.82
N HIS A 370 10.20 10.78 5.07
CA HIS A 370 11.19 11.69 4.52
C HIS A 370 11.36 11.47 3.03
N HIS A 371 11.75 12.54 2.31
CA HIS A 371 11.77 12.53 0.86
C HIS A 371 12.82 11.56 0.30
N SER A 372 14.05 11.62 0.80
CA SER A 372 15.13 10.71 0.38
C SER A 372 14.83 9.25 0.73
N GLN A 373 14.31 9.01 1.92
CA GLN A 373 14.02 7.69 2.44
C GLN A 373 13.06 6.91 1.53
N TYR A 374 11.89 7.47 1.24
CA TYR A 374 10.86 6.76 0.49
C TYR A 374 11.05 6.82 -1.03
N SER A 375 11.70 7.86 -1.56
CA SER A 375 12.08 7.86 -2.98
C SER A 375 13.12 6.79 -3.29
N LEU A 376 14.15 6.65 -2.46
CA LEU A 376 15.20 5.63 -2.66
C LEU A 376 14.69 4.20 -2.37
N LEU A 377 13.81 4.03 -1.38
CA LEU A 377 13.11 2.76 -1.18
C LEU A 377 12.29 2.36 -2.43
N SER A 378 11.55 3.31 -2.98
CA SER A 378 10.78 3.11 -4.22
C SER A 378 11.69 2.71 -5.39
N ALA A 379 12.82 3.37 -5.51
CA ALA A 379 13.77 3.11 -6.60
C ALA A 379 14.43 1.73 -6.52
N ILE A 380 14.80 1.24 -5.31
CA ILE A 380 15.31 -0.13 -5.18
C ILE A 380 14.24 -1.18 -5.50
N MET A 381 12.98 -0.92 -5.16
CA MET A 381 11.87 -1.82 -5.51
C MET A 381 11.71 -1.92 -7.04
N LEU A 382 11.81 -0.80 -7.76
CA LEU A 382 11.76 -0.77 -9.23
C LEU A 382 12.96 -1.48 -9.85
N ALA A 383 14.17 -1.22 -9.37
CA ALA A 383 15.38 -1.87 -9.89
C ALA A 383 15.38 -3.38 -9.63
N LEU A 384 14.89 -3.82 -8.46
CA LEU A 384 14.69 -5.24 -8.16
C LEU A 384 13.57 -5.85 -9.02
N ALA A 385 12.51 -5.10 -9.31
CA ALA A 385 11.47 -5.57 -10.23
C ALA A 385 12.03 -5.86 -11.61
N ALA A 386 12.93 -4.99 -12.13
CA ALA A 386 13.62 -5.24 -13.40
C ALA A 386 14.50 -6.51 -13.35
N ASP A 387 15.16 -6.76 -12.23
CA ASP A 387 16.00 -7.96 -12.02
C ASP A 387 15.15 -9.25 -11.96
N PHE A 388 13.93 -9.17 -11.47
CA PHE A 388 13.00 -10.30 -11.38
C PHE A 388 12.06 -10.41 -12.59
N SER A 389 12.00 -9.42 -13.46
CA SER A 389 11.11 -9.46 -14.63
C SER A 389 11.53 -10.53 -15.64
N ASP A 390 10.55 -11.19 -16.22
CA ASP A 390 10.70 -12.11 -17.34
C ASP A 390 9.85 -11.59 -18.51
N GLU A 391 10.51 -11.04 -19.52
CA GLU A 391 9.85 -10.45 -20.69
C GLU A 391 9.26 -11.51 -21.65
N SER A 392 9.49 -12.81 -21.41
CA SER A 392 8.84 -13.89 -22.15
C SER A 392 7.41 -14.17 -21.68
N ILE A 393 7.02 -13.66 -20.52
CA ILE A 393 5.67 -13.78 -19.97
C ILE A 393 4.80 -12.64 -20.51
N ASP A 394 3.83 -12.97 -21.36
CA ASP A 394 2.86 -12.01 -21.86
C ASP A 394 1.93 -11.50 -20.76
N GLU A 395 1.32 -10.33 -20.97
CA GLU A 395 0.20 -9.85 -20.15
C GLU A 395 -1.10 -10.62 -20.44
N GLY A 396 -1.89 -10.84 -19.39
CA GLY A 396 -3.27 -11.30 -19.47
C GLY A 396 -4.16 -10.53 -18.51
N PRO A 397 -5.50 -10.60 -18.66
CA PRO A 397 -6.42 -9.86 -17.80
C PRO A 397 -6.17 -10.13 -16.31
N THR A 398 -6.22 -9.08 -15.49
CA THR A 398 -6.13 -9.20 -14.02
C THR A 398 -7.49 -9.51 -13.41
N PRO A 399 -7.52 -10.03 -12.16
CA PRO A 399 -8.77 -10.23 -11.42
C PRO A 399 -9.66 -8.99 -11.35
N CYS A 400 -9.08 -7.82 -11.12
CA CYS A 400 -9.84 -6.59 -11.02
C CYS A 400 -10.45 -6.14 -12.37
N GLU A 401 -9.86 -6.49 -13.51
CA GLU A 401 -10.39 -6.15 -14.83
C GLU A 401 -11.48 -7.12 -15.30
N ALA A 402 -11.31 -8.43 -15.08
CA ALA A 402 -12.18 -9.45 -15.68
C ALA A 402 -12.83 -10.40 -14.67
N GLY A 403 -12.54 -10.29 -13.39
CA GLY A 403 -13.09 -11.14 -12.34
C GLY A 403 -14.36 -10.58 -11.70
N SER A 404 -15.13 -11.47 -11.06
CA SER A 404 -16.26 -11.11 -10.22
C SER A 404 -16.18 -11.91 -8.93
N TYR A 405 -15.85 -11.23 -7.81
CA TYR A 405 -15.59 -11.89 -6.51
C TYR A 405 -15.78 -10.94 -5.33
N THR A 406 -15.80 -11.52 -4.13
CA THR A 406 -15.79 -10.80 -2.85
C THR A 406 -14.77 -11.44 -1.92
N LEU A 407 -14.00 -10.62 -1.21
CA LEU A 407 -13.04 -11.02 -0.19
C LEU A 407 -13.52 -10.45 1.15
N ASP A 408 -13.62 -11.30 2.15
CA ASP A 408 -13.78 -10.90 3.55
C ASP A 408 -12.43 -11.10 4.26
N ILE A 409 -11.82 -10.02 4.74
CA ILE A 409 -10.47 -9.99 5.30
C ILE A 409 -10.53 -9.46 6.74
N PRO A 410 -11.01 -10.27 7.71
CA PRO A 410 -11.26 -9.80 9.07
C PRO A 410 -10.01 -9.28 9.79
N ALA A 411 -8.83 -9.84 9.48
CA ALA A 411 -7.57 -9.43 10.10
C ALA A 411 -7.19 -7.97 9.82
N PHE A 412 -7.70 -7.41 8.72
CA PHE A 412 -7.50 -6.02 8.32
C PHE A 412 -8.79 -5.20 8.35
N HIS A 413 -9.87 -5.76 8.86
CA HIS A 413 -11.18 -5.12 8.89
C HIS A 413 -11.66 -4.65 7.51
N LYS A 414 -11.43 -5.44 6.46
CA LYS A 414 -11.79 -5.07 5.08
C LYS A 414 -12.71 -6.09 4.44
N VAL A 415 -13.68 -5.56 3.69
CA VAL A 415 -14.39 -6.31 2.65
C VAL A 415 -14.09 -5.65 1.32
N ILE A 416 -13.63 -6.44 0.36
CA ILE A 416 -13.30 -5.99 -1.00
C ILE A 416 -14.15 -6.77 -1.98
N ALA A 417 -14.80 -6.08 -2.89
CA ALA A 417 -15.50 -6.74 -3.96
C ALA A 417 -15.18 -6.11 -5.30
N ASN A 418 -15.17 -6.93 -6.31
CA ASN A 418 -14.97 -6.53 -7.69
C ASN A 418 -15.98 -7.20 -8.60
N HIS A 419 -16.40 -6.50 -9.64
CA HIS A 419 -17.23 -7.00 -10.73
C HIS A 419 -16.78 -6.39 -12.04
N HIS A 420 -15.95 -7.13 -12.79
CA HIS A 420 -15.49 -6.79 -14.14
C HIS A 420 -15.07 -5.33 -14.32
N GLY A 421 -14.15 -4.86 -13.48
CA GLY A 421 -13.61 -3.50 -13.55
C GLY A 421 -14.28 -2.48 -12.64
N THR A 422 -15.35 -2.84 -11.94
CA THR A 422 -15.94 -2.03 -10.87
C THR A 422 -15.59 -2.65 -9.52
N GLY A 423 -14.83 -1.94 -8.70
CA GLY A 423 -14.34 -2.41 -7.41
C GLY A 423 -14.70 -1.49 -6.26
N ILE A 424 -15.00 -2.07 -5.10
CA ILE A 424 -15.20 -1.34 -3.84
C ILE A 424 -14.34 -1.91 -2.73
N VAL A 425 -13.95 -1.03 -1.82
CA VAL A 425 -13.30 -1.38 -0.56
C VAL A 425 -14.14 -0.81 0.58
N ILE A 426 -14.53 -1.68 1.51
CA ILE A 426 -15.30 -1.32 2.71
C ILE A 426 -14.41 -1.55 3.92
N ASP A 427 -14.32 -0.56 4.81
CA ASP A 427 -13.73 -0.73 6.12
C ASP A 427 -14.81 -1.13 7.13
N THR A 428 -14.67 -2.30 7.72
CA THR A 428 -15.69 -2.85 8.62
C THR A 428 -15.53 -2.35 10.05
N LYS A 429 -14.35 -1.85 10.40
CA LYS A 429 -14.02 -1.34 11.72
C LYS A 429 -12.76 -0.48 11.68
N ALA A 430 -12.87 0.73 11.19
CA ALA A 430 -11.74 1.60 10.89
C ALA A 430 -10.90 2.01 12.11
N GLU A 431 -9.62 2.25 11.87
CA GLU A 431 -8.79 3.08 12.76
C GLU A 431 -9.11 4.55 12.44
N THR A 432 -9.95 5.16 13.26
CA THR A 432 -10.58 6.46 12.98
C THR A 432 -9.62 7.64 12.89
N ARG A 433 -8.36 7.48 13.26
CA ARG A 433 -7.31 8.48 12.98
C ARG A 433 -6.93 8.56 11.51
N TYR A 434 -7.21 7.52 10.75
CA TYR A 434 -6.82 7.39 9.34
C TYR A 434 -8.00 7.25 8.40
N ASP A 435 -9.01 6.46 8.78
CA ASP A 435 -10.12 6.05 7.94
C ASP A 435 -11.46 6.19 8.66
N GLY A 436 -12.55 6.10 7.92
CA GLY A 436 -13.90 5.95 8.45
C GLY A 436 -14.47 4.57 8.16
N THR A 437 -15.29 4.04 9.06
CA THR A 437 -16.03 2.79 8.85
C THR A 437 -17.09 2.98 7.76
N GLY A 438 -17.27 1.99 6.92
CA GLY A 438 -18.17 2.01 5.76
C GLY A 438 -17.42 1.99 4.44
N LEU A 439 -18.01 2.53 3.39
CA LEU A 439 -17.44 2.57 2.05
C LEU A 439 -16.17 3.43 2.02
N LEU A 440 -15.03 2.79 1.78
CA LEU A 440 -13.71 3.42 1.80
C LEU A 440 -13.26 3.88 0.42
N ARG A 441 -13.47 3.05 -0.59
CA ARG A 441 -13.05 3.32 -1.98
C ARG A 441 -14.03 2.75 -2.99
N VAL A 442 -14.19 3.49 -4.10
CA VAL A 442 -14.81 2.99 -5.32
C VAL A 442 -13.84 3.21 -6.47
N HIS A 443 -13.54 2.18 -7.22
CA HIS A 443 -12.73 2.23 -8.43
C HIS A 443 -13.50 1.65 -9.60
N GLN A 444 -13.39 2.29 -10.75
CA GLN A 444 -13.96 1.79 -11.99
C GLN A 444 -12.91 1.84 -13.09
N ALA A 445 -12.87 0.82 -13.94
CA ALA A 445 -11.96 0.76 -15.07
C ALA A 445 -12.15 1.98 -15.99
N GLY A 446 -11.05 2.66 -16.32
CA GLY A 446 -11.05 3.89 -17.08
C GLY A 446 -11.41 5.16 -16.29
N GLY A 447 -11.67 5.05 -14.99
CA GLY A 447 -11.83 6.18 -14.09
C GLY A 447 -10.49 6.69 -13.51
N ASP A 448 -10.52 7.88 -12.92
CA ASP A 448 -9.38 8.41 -12.19
C ASP A 448 -9.50 8.12 -10.69
N PRO A 449 -8.55 7.36 -10.09
CA PRO A 449 -8.60 7.00 -8.67
C PRO A 449 -8.59 8.22 -7.72
N ILE A 450 -8.14 9.38 -8.18
CA ILE A 450 -8.17 10.63 -7.39
C ILE A 450 -9.61 11.13 -7.16
N LEU A 451 -10.52 10.88 -8.08
CA LEU A 451 -11.91 11.31 -7.95
C LEU A 451 -12.69 10.58 -6.85
N GLY A 452 -12.10 9.59 -6.22
CA GLY A 452 -12.72 8.78 -5.19
C GLY A 452 -12.02 8.79 -3.85
N PRO A 453 -11.77 9.95 -3.23
CA PRO A 453 -11.05 10.03 -1.97
C PRO A 453 -11.99 9.72 -0.81
N ASN A 454 -12.17 8.45 -0.51
CA ASN A 454 -13.05 8.04 0.57
C ASN A 454 -12.30 7.71 1.85
N ASP A 455 -10.97 7.63 1.79
CA ASP A 455 -10.11 7.33 2.93
C ASP A 455 -9.62 8.61 3.65
N VAL A 456 -10.56 9.48 3.96
CA VAL A 456 -10.35 10.68 4.77
C VAL A 456 -10.77 10.37 6.20
N PRO A 457 -9.96 10.69 7.22
CA PRO A 457 -10.39 10.49 8.60
C PRO A 457 -11.63 11.32 8.91
N PRO A 458 -12.57 10.80 9.72
CA PRO A 458 -13.71 11.58 10.15
C PRO A 458 -13.24 12.80 10.94
N ALA A 459 -13.76 13.98 10.59
CA ALA A 459 -13.57 15.20 11.37
C ALA A 459 -14.69 15.34 12.40
N ASP A 460 -14.43 16.04 13.50
CA ASP A 460 -15.41 16.20 14.60
C ASP A 460 -16.72 16.84 14.12
N ASP A 461 -16.63 17.83 13.22
CA ASP A 461 -17.81 18.59 12.76
C ASP A 461 -18.37 18.10 11.41
N TYR A 462 -17.54 17.45 10.56
CA TYR A 462 -17.93 17.00 9.22
C TYR A 462 -17.20 15.71 8.87
N PRO A 463 -17.91 14.57 8.72
CA PRO A 463 -17.29 13.37 8.23
C PRO A 463 -16.89 13.55 6.77
N MET A 464 -15.64 13.28 6.46
CA MET A 464 -15.07 13.39 5.12
C MET A 464 -15.07 12.06 4.38
N ASN A 465 -16.07 11.20 4.63
CA ASN A 465 -16.21 9.89 4.01
C ASN A 465 -17.52 9.83 3.22
N ILE A 466 -17.63 8.92 2.26
CA ILE A 466 -18.95 8.55 1.74
C ILE A 466 -19.63 7.74 2.85
N GLY A 467 -20.70 8.30 3.43
CA GLY A 467 -21.34 7.61 4.53
C GLY A 467 -22.62 8.27 5.00
N VAL A 468 -23.37 7.45 5.72
CA VAL A 468 -24.61 7.87 6.35
C VAL A 468 -24.37 8.38 7.75
N ALA A 469 -25.10 9.45 8.07
CA ALA A 469 -25.32 9.86 9.45
C ALA A 469 -26.82 9.93 9.73
N TRP A 470 -27.18 9.80 11.00
CA TRP A 470 -28.54 9.91 11.48
C TRP A 470 -28.62 10.83 12.70
N ARG A 471 -29.78 11.38 12.92
CA ARG A 471 -30.14 12.03 14.19
C ARG A 471 -31.42 11.43 14.73
N GLU A 472 -31.54 11.36 16.04
CA GLU A 472 -32.63 10.63 16.71
C GLU A 472 -33.90 11.47 16.85
N PHE A 473 -33.78 12.81 16.95
CA PHE A 473 -34.92 13.73 17.11
C PHE A 473 -34.61 15.07 16.44
N PRO A 474 -35.61 15.87 16.08
CA PRO A 474 -35.41 17.18 15.48
C PRO A 474 -34.51 18.11 16.33
N GLY A 475 -33.44 18.62 15.71
CA GLY A 475 -32.44 19.47 16.40
C GLY A 475 -31.40 18.70 17.22
N GLY A 476 -31.42 17.38 17.23
CA GLY A 476 -30.38 16.54 17.83
C GLY A 476 -29.09 16.52 17.02
N ASP A 477 -28.01 16.02 17.63
CA ASP A 477 -26.72 15.88 17.00
C ASP A 477 -26.74 14.79 15.92
N TRP A 478 -25.91 14.96 14.90
CA TRP A 478 -25.67 13.95 13.87
C TRP A 478 -24.68 12.90 14.37
N VAL A 479 -25.05 11.64 14.27
CA VAL A 479 -24.18 10.50 14.56
C VAL A 479 -23.77 9.86 13.23
N HIS A 480 -22.48 9.73 12.98
CA HIS A 480 -21.93 9.25 11.73
C HIS A 480 -21.43 7.80 11.85
N LEU A 481 -21.79 6.93 10.91
CA LEU A 481 -21.26 5.57 10.84
C LEU A 481 -19.72 5.59 10.79
N ALA A 482 -19.16 6.50 10.01
CA ALA A 482 -17.72 6.64 9.81
C ALA A 482 -16.93 6.93 11.10
N SER A 483 -17.56 7.53 12.12
CA SER A 483 -16.91 7.83 13.41
C SER A 483 -16.83 6.63 14.35
N HIS A 484 -17.51 5.54 14.03
CA HIS A 484 -17.39 4.28 14.77
C HIS A 484 -16.26 3.44 14.20
N GLY A 485 -15.41 2.86 15.05
CA GLY A 485 -14.22 2.12 14.62
C GLY A 485 -13.65 1.19 15.68
N GLN A 486 -12.35 0.94 15.61
CA GLN A 486 -11.65 -0.03 16.46
C GLN A 486 -11.78 0.25 17.97
N HIS A 487 -12.03 1.50 18.35
CA HIS A 487 -12.13 1.93 19.75
C HIS A 487 -13.57 2.13 20.23
N THR A 488 -14.56 1.71 19.45
CA THR A 488 -15.98 1.78 19.77
C THR A 488 -16.60 0.39 19.82
N ASP A 489 -17.88 0.31 20.21
CA ASP A 489 -18.63 -0.94 20.38
C ASP A 489 -19.25 -1.49 19.08
N ILE A 490 -18.86 -0.95 17.90
CA ILE A 490 -19.41 -1.38 16.62
C ILE A 490 -19.16 -2.88 16.34
N LYS A 491 -20.19 -3.57 15.87
CA LYS A 491 -20.15 -4.94 15.37
C LYS A 491 -20.53 -4.93 13.90
N THR A 492 -19.75 -5.57 13.07
CA THR A 492 -19.93 -5.59 11.61
C THR A 492 -20.00 -7.00 11.09
N LYS A 493 -20.82 -7.22 10.08
CA LYS A 493 -21.00 -8.53 9.43
C LYS A 493 -21.23 -8.33 7.94
N LEU A 494 -20.49 -9.10 7.12
CA LEU A 494 -20.86 -9.38 5.74
C LEU A 494 -22.03 -10.37 5.76
N ALA A 495 -23.26 -9.89 5.54
CA ALA A 495 -24.48 -10.67 5.69
C ALA A 495 -24.82 -11.50 4.43
N ALA A 496 -24.51 -10.97 3.24
CA ALA A 496 -24.70 -11.65 1.98
C ALA A 496 -23.69 -11.19 0.92
N SER A 497 -23.35 -12.10 0.01
CA SER A 497 -22.54 -11.82 -1.18
C SER A 497 -22.99 -12.74 -2.31
N ASP A 498 -23.68 -12.19 -3.31
CA ASP A 498 -24.27 -12.93 -4.42
C ASP A 498 -23.84 -12.34 -5.77
N SER A 499 -24.00 -13.13 -6.84
CA SER A 499 -23.81 -12.66 -8.21
C SER A 499 -24.91 -13.22 -9.11
N SER A 500 -25.72 -12.35 -9.68
CA SER A 500 -26.80 -12.71 -10.60
C SER A 500 -26.99 -11.62 -11.66
N ASP A 501 -27.43 -12.01 -12.84
CA ASP A 501 -27.84 -11.09 -13.93
C ASP A 501 -26.80 -10.00 -14.29
N GLY A 502 -25.51 -10.32 -14.20
CA GLY A 502 -24.44 -9.36 -14.49
C GLY A 502 -24.22 -8.30 -13.39
N ILE A 503 -24.70 -8.55 -12.20
CA ILE A 503 -24.54 -7.68 -11.01
C ILE A 503 -23.95 -8.50 -9.87
N ARG A 504 -23.00 -7.91 -9.14
CA ARG A 504 -22.57 -8.45 -7.86
C ARG A 504 -23.18 -7.64 -6.72
N THR A 505 -23.86 -8.34 -5.83
CA THR A 505 -24.50 -7.73 -4.66
C THR A 505 -23.76 -8.10 -3.39
N ILE A 506 -23.54 -7.11 -2.50
CA ILE A 506 -22.99 -7.31 -1.15
C ILE A 506 -23.90 -6.62 -0.15
N THR A 507 -24.12 -7.26 1.00
CA THR A 507 -24.87 -6.64 2.11
C THR A 507 -24.02 -6.62 3.37
N MET A 508 -23.77 -5.41 3.87
CA MET A 508 -23.08 -5.15 5.14
C MET A 508 -24.11 -4.79 6.21
N VAL A 509 -23.90 -5.28 7.42
CA VAL A 509 -24.71 -4.93 8.60
C VAL A 509 -23.78 -4.44 9.69
N TYR A 510 -24.04 -3.24 10.17
CA TYR A 510 -23.34 -2.61 11.29
C TYR A 510 -24.33 -2.44 12.43
N THR A 511 -23.93 -2.92 13.61
CA THR A 511 -24.73 -2.77 14.84
C THR A 511 -23.94 -1.97 15.85
N ILE A 512 -24.56 -0.95 16.45
CA ILE A 512 -23.99 -0.11 17.49
C ILE A 512 -24.77 -0.39 18.78
N PRO A 513 -24.28 -1.30 19.62
CA PRO A 513 -25.02 -1.76 20.79
C PRO A 513 -25.35 -0.65 21.79
N SER A 514 -24.46 0.32 21.96
CA SER A 514 -24.63 1.46 22.90
C SER A 514 -25.83 2.34 22.57
N SER A 515 -26.16 2.52 21.29
CA SER A 515 -27.29 3.35 20.85
C SER A 515 -28.46 2.52 20.31
N GLY A 516 -28.29 1.19 20.16
CA GLY A 516 -29.32 0.30 19.62
C GLY A 516 -29.58 0.45 18.13
N HIS A 517 -28.72 1.16 17.41
CA HIS A 517 -28.87 1.32 15.96
C HIS A 517 -28.31 0.13 15.19
N THR A 518 -28.98 -0.20 14.08
CA THR A 518 -28.50 -1.15 13.07
C THR A 518 -28.56 -0.48 11.70
N ILE A 519 -27.42 -0.43 11.02
CA ILE A 519 -27.27 0.12 9.68
C ILE A 519 -27.06 -1.05 8.72
N THR A 520 -27.90 -1.15 7.69
CA THR A 520 -27.75 -2.14 6.62
C THR A 520 -27.42 -1.40 5.32
N GLU A 521 -26.28 -1.73 4.74
CA GLU A 521 -25.83 -1.19 3.45
C GLU A 521 -25.80 -2.31 2.42
N ARG A 522 -26.52 -2.14 1.31
CA ARG A 522 -26.50 -3.05 0.19
C ARG A 522 -25.87 -2.36 -1.02
N TYR A 523 -24.83 -2.96 -1.54
CA TYR A 523 -24.07 -2.51 -2.69
C TYR A 523 -24.36 -3.41 -3.89
N GLU A 524 -24.67 -2.81 -5.03
CA GLU A 524 -24.88 -3.49 -6.31
C GLU A 524 -23.82 -2.98 -7.30
N LEU A 525 -22.84 -3.83 -7.59
CA LEU A 525 -21.76 -3.51 -8.53
C LEU A 525 -22.16 -3.98 -9.93
N ALA A 526 -22.19 -3.06 -10.87
CA ALA A 526 -22.40 -3.30 -12.28
C ALA A 526 -21.20 -2.74 -13.09
N LEU A 527 -21.13 -3.03 -14.38
CA LEU A 527 -20.10 -2.46 -15.28
C LEU A 527 -20.14 -0.92 -15.33
N THR A 528 -21.30 -0.33 -15.08
CA THR A 528 -21.52 1.13 -15.15
C THR A 528 -21.26 1.85 -13.84
N GLY A 529 -21.05 1.15 -12.75
CA GLY A 529 -20.84 1.75 -11.43
C GLY A 529 -21.45 0.96 -10.29
N VAL A 530 -21.71 1.65 -9.19
CA VAL A 530 -22.23 1.07 -7.94
C VAL A 530 -23.50 1.76 -7.52
N ASN A 531 -24.58 0.99 -7.27
CA ASN A 531 -25.78 1.45 -6.59
C ASN A 531 -25.70 1.04 -5.11
N VAL A 532 -26.09 1.94 -4.24
CA VAL A 532 -26.07 1.70 -2.78
C VAL A 532 -27.43 2.00 -2.18
N SER A 533 -27.94 1.06 -1.39
CA SER A 533 -29.16 1.23 -0.59
C SER A 533 -28.78 1.10 0.88
N ILE A 534 -29.15 2.09 1.68
CA ILE A 534 -28.89 2.12 3.12
C ILE A 534 -30.22 2.13 3.87
N ASN A 535 -30.33 1.34 4.92
CA ASN A 535 -31.43 1.40 5.88
C ASN A 535 -30.86 1.57 7.28
N VAL A 536 -31.47 2.44 8.09
CA VAL A 536 -31.08 2.67 9.49
C VAL A 536 -32.27 2.34 10.38
N ASP A 537 -32.13 1.29 11.17
CA ASP A 537 -33.07 0.87 12.19
C ASP A 537 -32.67 1.43 13.56
N GLY A 538 -33.63 1.85 14.37
CA GLY A 538 -33.43 2.52 15.66
C GLY A 538 -34.24 3.80 15.74
N ALA A 539 -33.88 4.70 16.66
CA ALA A 539 -34.48 6.02 16.78
C ALA A 539 -33.92 6.95 15.68
N VAL A 540 -34.71 7.26 14.65
CA VAL A 540 -34.27 8.08 13.51
C VAL A 540 -35.35 9.10 13.14
N ASP A 541 -35.00 10.39 13.23
CA ASP A 541 -35.78 11.51 12.71
C ASP A 541 -35.44 11.81 11.24
N ALA A 542 -34.14 11.90 10.93
CA ALA A 542 -33.66 12.17 9.58
C ALA A 542 -32.31 11.52 9.35
N LEU A 543 -31.98 11.31 8.09
CA LEU A 543 -30.67 10.86 7.63
C LEU A 543 -29.96 11.99 6.90
N THR A 544 -28.64 11.97 6.90
CA THR A 544 -27.81 12.74 5.97
C THR A 544 -26.81 11.83 5.29
N LEU A 545 -26.58 12.08 4.03
CA LEU A 545 -25.54 11.41 3.24
C LEU A 545 -24.43 12.41 2.96
N THR A 546 -23.20 12.01 3.22
CA THR A 546 -22.00 12.81 3.01
C THR A 546 -21.19 12.28 1.87
N TYR A 547 -20.57 13.16 1.10
CA TYR A 547 -19.65 12.84 0.03
C TYR A 547 -18.42 13.75 0.07
N PRO A 548 -17.19 13.22 0.19
CA PRO A 548 -15.97 14.02 0.12
C PRO A 548 -15.65 14.34 -1.34
N CYS A 549 -15.80 15.59 -1.69
CA CYS A 549 -15.53 16.11 -3.02
C CYS A 549 -14.06 16.51 -3.12
N HIS A 550 -13.28 15.86 -3.98
CA HIS A 550 -11.89 16.24 -4.22
C HIS A 550 -11.82 17.62 -4.87
N VAL A 551 -11.00 18.50 -4.32
CA VAL A 551 -10.89 19.91 -4.76
C VAL A 551 -9.60 20.17 -5.49
N SER A 552 -8.47 19.60 -5.00
CA SER A 552 -7.17 19.77 -5.61
C SER A 552 -6.15 18.79 -5.02
N ASP A 553 -5.24 18.31 -5.84
CA ASP A 553 -4.04 17.57 -5.42
C ASP A 553 -2.75 18.42 -5.48
N GLY A 554 -2.88 19.74 -5.73
CA GLY A 554 -1.78 20.67 -5.91
C GLY A 554 -1.45 21.00 -7.36
N LYS A 555 -1.91 20.22 -8.32
CA LYS A 555 -1.73 20.43 -9.77
C LYS A 555 -3.04 20.33 -10.52
N LEU A 556 -3.85 19.35 -10.15
CA LEU A 556 -5.13 19.04 -10.79
C LEU A 556 -6.27 19.62 -9.96
N PHE A 557 -7.23 20.23 -10.64
CA PHE A 557 -8.41 20.88 -10.07
C PHE A 557 -9.64 20.34 -10.81
N PRO A 558 -10.36 19.37 -10.23
CA PRO A 558 -11.57 18.87 -10.84
C PRO A 558 -12.59 19.99 -11.09
N GLN A 559 -13.25 19.94 -12.23
CA GLN A 559 -14.46 20.72 -12.44
C GLN A 559 -15.59 20.08 -11.65
N ILE A 560 -16.27 20.85 -10.84
CA ILE A 560 -17.33 20.40 -9.95
C ILE A 560 -18.63 21.07 -10.35
N LEU A 561 -19.67 20.28 -10.64
CA LEU A 561 -21.02 20.73 -10.94
C LEU A 561 -21.99 20.06 -9.98
N ILE A 562 -22.84 20.85 -9.34
CA ILE A 562 -23.91 20.36 -8.47
C ILE A 562 -25.26 20.84 -9.03
N GLU A 563 -26.14 19.90 -9.36
CA GLU A 563 -27.49 20.16 -9.83
C GLU A 563 -28.50 19.32 -9.03
N GLY A 564 -29.26 19.96 -8.14
CA GLY A 564 -30.20 19.26 -7.28
C GLY A 564 -29.52 18.21 -6.41
N THR A 565 -29.82 16.94 -6.64
CA THR A 565 -29.25 15.78 -5.91
C THR A 565 -28.11 15.09 -6.67
N VAL A 566 -27.56 15.72 -7.71
CA VAL A 566 -26.48 15.19 -8.54
C VAL A 566 -25.22 16.04 -8.40
N LEU A 567 -24.10 15.38 -8.16
CA LEU A 567 -22.74 15.94 -8.16
C LEU A 567 -21.97 15.30 -9.31
N GLN A 568 -21.36 16.10 -10.15
CA GLN A 568 -20.41 15.66 -11.17
C GLN A 568 -19.04 16.27 -10.90
N MET A 569 -18.01 15.43 -10.98
CA MET A 569 -16.62 15.84 -10.91
C MET A 569 -15.89 15.34 -12.15
N SER A 570 -15.18 16.20 -12.84
CA SER A 570 -14.40 15.82 -14.02
C SER A 570 -12.96 16.28 -13.92
N ILE A 571 -12.03 15.44 -14.36
CA ILE A 571 -10.59 15.68 -14.40
C ILE A 571 -9.97 14.87 -15.55
N ASP A 572 -9.11 15.49 -16.34
CA ASP A 572 -8.32 14.82 -17.39
C ASP A 572 -9.11 13.84 -18.28
N GLY A 573 -10.32 14.25 -18.68
CA GLY A 573 -11.17 13.44 -19.57
C GLY A 573 -11.94 12.31 -18.89
N THR A 574 -11.83 12.16 -17.57
CA THR A 574 -12.66 11.26 -16.76
C THR A 574 -13.72 12.05 -15.98
N MET A 575 -14.83 11.42 -15.70
CA MET A 575 -15.90 12.01 -14.91
C MET A 575 -16.46 11.00 -13.92
N ARG A 576 -16.70 11.46 -12.69
CA ARG A 576 -17.46 10.74 -11.67
C ARG A 576 -18.77 11.45 -11.41
N THR A 577 -19.86 10.70 -11.41
CA THR A 577 -21.19 11.17 -11.05
C THR A 577 -21.66 10.49 -9.78
N PHE A 578 -22.02 11.29 -8.79
CA PHE A 578 -22.71 10.86 -7.58
C PHE A 578 -24.14 11.38 -7.63
N SER A 579 -25.12 10.52 -7.45
CA SER A 579 -26.54 10.87 -7.55
C SER A 579 -27.32 10.26 -6.40
N ILE A 580 -28.06 11.10 -5.64
CA ILE A 580 -29.02 10.61 -4.64
C ILE A 580 -30.36 10.38 -5.34
N ILE A 581 -30.85 9.14 -5.22
CA ILE A 581 -32.07 8.66 -5.92
C ILE A 581 -33.27 8.71 -4.96
N SER A 582 -33.05 8.84 -3.65
CA SER A 582 -34.09 8.84 -2.62
C SER A 582 -35.12 9.94 -2.83
N PRO A 583 -36.42 9.63 -2.82
CA PRO A 583 -37.47 10.64 -2.84
C PRO A 583 -37.39 11.60 -1.65
N GLY A 584 -37.60 12.89 -1.92
CA GLY A 584 -37.57 13.91 -0.86
C GLY A 584 -36.20 14.30 -0.36
N ALA A 585 -35.12 13.82 -0.98
CA ALA A 585 -33.77 14.27 -0.67
C ALA A 585 -33.63 15.78 -0.95
N ALA A 586 -33.00 16.49 0.00
CA ALA A 586 -32.67 17.89 -0.21
C ALA A 586 -31.61 18.04 -1.31
N PRO A 587 -31.54 19.17 -2.02
CA PRO A 587 -30.42 19.45 -2.91
C PRO A 587 -29.09 19.30 -2.20
N LEU A 588 -28.09 18.80 -2.93
CA LEU A 588 -26.71 18.72 -2.43
C LEU A 588 -26.19 20.11 -2.11
N ALA A 589 -25.57 20.24 -0.95
CA ALA A 589 -24.96 21.48 -0.50
C ALA A 589 -23.53 21.26 -0.06
N ILE A 590 -22.65 22.17 -0.45
CA ILE A 590 -21.27 22.21 0.03
C ILE A 590 -21.29 22.66 1.49
N GLN A 591 -20.57 21.92 2.35
CA GLN A 591 -20.50 22.18 3.77
C GLN A 591 -19.05 22.46 4.19
N GLY A 592 -18.89 23.41 5.12
CA GLY A 592 -17.62 23.71 5.76
C GLY A 592 -16.53 24.24 4.83
N GLU A 593 -15.33 24.28 5.36
CA GLU A 593 -14.11 24.67 4.65
C GLU A 593 -13.45 23.48 3.96
N LYS A 594 -12.48 23.78 3.10
CA LYS A 594 -11.61 22.75 2.49
C LYS A 594 -10.74 22.13 3.56
N VAL A 595 -10.70 20.82 3.62
CA VAL A 595 -9.91 20.04 4.57
C VAL A 595 -8.75 19.35 3.84
N ALA A 596 -7.57 19.45 4.44
CA ALA A 596 -6.39 18.73 3.95
C ALA A 596 -6.53 17.24 4.22
N TYR A 597 -6.22 16.42 3.22
CA TYR A 597 -6.07 14.98 3.36
C TYR A 597 -4.86 14.53 2.52
N ARG A 598 -4.51 13.26 2.53
CA ARG A 598 -3.25 12.81 1.91
C ARG A 598 -3.11 13.12 0.43
N ASN A 599 -4.18 12.99 -0.34
CA ASN A 599 -4.15 13.26 -1.79
C ASN A 599 -4.38 14.74 -2.14
N GLY A 600 -4.42 15.66 -1.16
CA GLY A 600 -4.61 17.07 -1.42
C GLY A 600 -5.66 17.71 -0.52
N TYR A 601 -6.71 18.28 -1.11
CA TYR A 601 -7.81 18.93 -0.39
C TYR A 601 -9.16 18.37 -0.82
N VAL A 602 -10.05 18.18 0.16
CA VAL A 602 -11.45 17.83 -0.05
C VAL A 602 -12.38 18.84 0.57
N GLN A 603 -13.62 18.87 0.09
CA GLN A 603 -14.72 19.60 0.69
C GLN A 603 -15.92 18.68 0.81
N CYS A 604 -16.62 18.73 1.93
CA CYS A 604 -17.78 17.89 2.15
C CYS A 604 -18.98 18.40 1.37
N VAL A 605 -19.71 17.49 0.71
CA VAL A 605 -21.01 17.74 0.10
C VAL A 605 -22.03 16.86 0.82
N THR A 606 -23.17 17.44 1.23
CA THR A 606 -24.19 16.74 2.01
C THR A 606 -25.58 16.93 1.43
N SER A 607 -26.45 15.96 1.71
CA SER A 607 -27.89 16.07 1.51
C SER A 607 -28.64 15.43 2.67
N THR A 608 -29.66 16.09 3.16
CA THR A 608 -30.57 15.56 4.18
C THR A 608 -31.73 14.84 3.53
N ILE A 609 -32.04 13.65 4.02
CA ILE A 609 -33.07 12.77 3.49
C ILE A 609 -34.05 12.45 4.60
N PRO A 610 -35.37 12.67 4.40
CA PRO A 610 -36.38 12.30 5.39
C PRO A 610 -36.51 10.78 5.49
N GLY A 611 -36.80 10.29 6.69
CA GLY A 611 -37.05 8.86 6.91
C GLY A 611 -35.79 8.05 7.24
N ARG A 612 -35.83 6.76 6.95
CA ARG A 612 -34.85 5.76 7.45
C ARG A 612 -34.07 5.06 6.33
N ALA A 613 -34.28 5.44 5.08
CA ALA A 613 -33.64 4.79 3.94
C ALA A 613 -33.05 5.80 2.97
N ILE A 614 -31.88 5.47 2.44
CA ILE A 614 -31.18 6.24 1.41
C ILE A 614 -30.89 5.32 0.23
N GLN A 615 -30.99 5.88 -0.97
CA GLN A 615 -30.47 5.25 -2.20
C GLN A 615 -29.63 6.27 -2.96
N TYR A 616 -28.46 5.83 -3.40
CA TYR A 616 -27.57 6.64 -4.24
C TYR A 616 -26.80 5.77 -5.22
N SER A 617 -26.26 6.41 -6.25
CA SER A 617 -25.39 5.76 -7.24
C SER A 617 -24.06 6.50 -7.39
N LEU A 618 -23.03 5.74 -7.72
CA LEU A 618 -21.71 6.20 -8.11
C LEU A 618 -21.36 5.61 -9.47
N MET A 619 -21.16 6.47 -10.45
CA MET A 619 -20.73 6.09 -11.79
C MET A 619 -19.45 6.82 -12.14
N GLU A 620 -18.53 6.14 -12.79
CA GLU A 620 -17.28 6.72 -13.26
C GLU A 620 -16.96 6.23 -14.67
N GLY A 621 -16.31 7.05 -15.47
CA GLY A 621 -15.93 6.68 -16.83
C GLY A 621 -15.35 7.83 -17.62
N SER A 622 -14.96 7.58 -18.87
CA SER A 622 -14.52 8.64 -19.77
C SER A 622 -15.69 9.57 -20.12
N LEU A 623 -15.41 10.86 -20.29
CA LEU A 623 -16.39 11.84 -20.72
C LEU A 623 -17.09 11.44 -22.03
N SER A 624 -16.36 10.78 -22.96
CA SER A 624 -16.91 10.28 -24.21
C SER A 624 -17.88 9.10 -24.02
N ALA A 625 -17.64 8.22 -23.06
CA ALA A 625 -18.52 7.09 -22.78
C ALA A 625 -19.82 7.52 -22.08
N LEU A 626 -19.74 8.51 -21.19
CA LEU A 626 -20.88 9.03 -20.43
C LEU A 626 -21.78 9.96 -21.24
N ALA A 627 -21.27 10.63 -22.27
CA ALA A 627 -22.06 11.44 -23.20
C ALA A 627 -23.13 10.64 -23.95
N GLY A 628 -22.92 9.32 -24.14
CA GLY A 628 -23.92 8.40 -24.73
C GLY A 628 -25.15 8.15 -23.85
N PHE A 629 -25.11 8.48 -22.56
CA PHE A 629 -26.23 8.30 -21.62
C PHE A 629 -27.07 9.54 -21.35
N GLY A 630 -27.04 10.55 -22.24
CA GLY A 630 -27.99 11.67 -22.20
C GLY A 630 -27.58 12.88 -21.33
N VAL A 631 -26.34 12.94 -20.84
CA VAL A 631 -25.80 14.04 -19.99
C VAL A 631 -25.22 15.19 -20.85
N GLY A 632 -25.38 15.17 -22.15
CA GLY A 632 -24.67 15.98 -23.17
C GLY A 632 -25.07 17.46 -23.31
N ARG A 633 -25.68 18.14 -22.34
CA ARG A 633 -26.15 19.54 -22.55
C ARG A 633 -25.46 20.66 -21.76
N VAL A 634 -24.46 20.38 -20.91
CA VAL A 634 -23.94 21.42 -20.00
C VAL A 634 -22.45 21.80 -20.21
N VAL A 635 -21.73 21.18 -21.13
CA VAL A 635 -20.28 21.40 -21.28
C VAL A 635 -19.89 22.80 -21.84
N ASN A 636 -20.80 23.59 -22.39
CA ASN A 636 -20.46 24.82 -23.13
C ASN A 636 -20.65 26.15 -22.39
N GLN A 637 -20.94 26.20 -21.10
CA GLN A 637 -21.20 27.49 -20.41
C GLN A 637 -20.15 27.98 -19.42
N LEU A 638 -19.10 27.19 -19.12
CA LEU A 638 -18.14 27.57 -18.07
C LEU A 638 -16.77 28.06 -18.55
N SER A 639 -16.53 28.21 -19.86
CA SER A 639 -15.26 28.72 -20.37
C SER A 639 -15.12 30.27 -20.41
N ASN A 640 -16.09 31.04 -19.94
CA ASN A 640 -16.07 32.50 -20.09
C ASN A 640 -16.09 33.32 -18.79
N ASN A 641 -15.80 32.75 -17.64
CA ASN A 641 -15.64 33.55 -16.41
C ASN A 641 -14.51 32.99 -15.53
N ILE A 642 -13.26 33.26 -15.91
CA ILE A 642 -12.09 33.39 -15.02
C ILE A 642 -11.36 34.69 -15.39
#